data_72e1f0ed9a9a01389fde935b5cb0cc56
#
_entry.id   72e1f0ed9a9a01389fde935b5cb0cc56
#
_cell.length_a   1.000
_cell.length_b   1.000
_cell.length_c   1.000
_cell.angle_alpha   90.00
_cell.angle_beta   90.00
_cell.angle_gamma   90.00
#
_symmetry.space_group_name_H-M   'P 1'
#
loop_
_entity.id
_entity.type
_entity.pdbx_description
1 polymer ?
#
loop_
_entity_poly.entity_id
_entity_poly.type
_entity_poly.pdbx_seq_one_letter_code
_entity_poly.pdbx_strand_id
1 'polypeptide(L)'
;MKYPMYKRKSQKRFSLDLCDESAKFSGDDLTLVNGCVKSRKGFSAISQNAICSPDELSLFASPIRSCNVKRMKENGISSLAYAVTTDYDSVADISFYWINTDGTTQTAGMHFYRVSSDEFHIPEKVVVFSGDCSVGCGIYAFVTLKGYYSKETVIYELSEDESEWISINQDDIYIPVILANGRGTEYINENDFDSLYKPVQPEEQNLLGGFFKAYFGTDGRSSVFRLPIGGLDDDTVVCRLFTAQNECTEWVIYAGNESAAVDLGGVTVTMHCDRDLGIIRFTSGNAAAYPLPMYKQIDGNNLVIIASRTATEAVDVISASEVCCHDSRLYFYGYEDAADSIAVSKVSSPLYFPVGGFKRVNDGESIEKLEAVGDELYAVLSNSIYEVALKKGERFSGTPIKGNIAETLFEPDKLSASLLQKIQGGVVRDTVLQIGGSIAFMGKDRRVYALEKRVLKDISSTDKRISGLSEQLDTAHAVTVEENYLLISGETVLCCNMGKAKRWFLWRLPKGGYLKERVALDQKNIYIWEKPDTRESFAMQYGANEDIFPDNVTRHVEISLDTDFSDFGTPWCKKAIDAVFITAASEGSIKVSFGDRAQLHLCECPINAENPFKTVRIRPQLYGENGTKVKLVAQAPFEITDITFLYRELSAVN
;
A
#
# COMPACT_ATOMS: atom_id res chain seq x y z
N MET A 1 41.48 60.22 1.47
CA MET A 1 41.03 59.02 2.18
C MET A 1 42.21 58.07 2.33
N LYS A 2 42.70 57.82 3.53
CA LYS A 2 43.71 56.80 3.79
C LYS A 2 43.00 55.45 3.77
N TYR A 3 43.23 54.61 2.78
CA TYR A 3 42.76 53.24 2.79
C TYR A 3 43.51 52.49 3.90
N PRO A 4 42.82 51.74 4.76
CA PRO A 4 43.49 50.96 5.78
C PRO A 4 44.42 49.94 5.13
N MET A 5 45.69 49.99 5.44
CA MET A 5 46.65 48.97 5.03
C MET A 5 46.51 47.76 5.96
N TYR A 6 46.35 46.58 5.37
CA TYR A 6 46.27 45.34 6.11
C TYR A 6 47.58 44.55 6.01
N LYS A 7 48.05 44.05 7.13
CA LYS A 7 49.20 43.14 7.18
C LYS A 7 48.74 41.75 6.77
N ARG A 8 49.32 41.17 5.72
CA ARG A 8 48.98 39.84 5.26
C ARG A 8 49.53 38.78 6.19
N LYS A 9 48.66 37.92 6.77
CA LYS A 9 49.04 36.71 7.51
C LYS A 9 49.32 35.54 6.55
N SER A 10 49.80 34.45 7.10
CA SER A 10 50.01 33.22 6.37
C SER A 10 48.73 32.76 5.70
N GLN A 11 48.86 32.12 4.52
CA GLN A 11 47.75 31.54 3.79
C GLN A 11 47.14 30.35 4.54
N LYS A 12 45.83 30.33 4.65
CA LYS A 12 45.07 29.26 5.31
C LYS A 12 44.15 28.58 4.29
N ARG A 13 43.79 27.34 4.58
CA ARG A 13 42.85 26.54 3.78
C ARG A 13 41.63 26.21 4.67
N PHE A 14 40.44 26.35 4.10
CA PHE A 14 39.17 25.90 4.65
C PHE A 14 38.48 25.06 3.58
N SER A 15 38.04 23.86 3.91
CA SER A 15 37.34 22.95 3.01
C SER A 15 35.93 22.71 3.51
N LEU A 16 34.99 22.85 2.63
CA LEU A 16 33.59 22.47 2.83
C LEU A 16 33.37 21.18 2.05
N ASP A 17 33.41 20.05 2.74
CA ASP A 17 33.06 18.75 2.21
C ASP A 17 31.53 18.67 2.16
N LEU A 18 30.97 18.66 0.96
CA LEU A 18 29.51 18.61 0.76
C LEU A 18 28.95 17.20 1.00
N CYS A 19 29.81 16.20 1.03
CA CYS A 19 29.44 14.81 1.37
C CYS A 19 29.36 14.61 2.91
N ASP A 20 29.88 15.55 3.71
CA ASP A 20 29.79 15.49 5.16
C ASP A 20 28.37 15.81 5.64
N GLU A 21 27.86 14.98 6.54
CA GLU A 21 26.52 15.14 7.13
C GLU A 21 26.32 16.50 7.82
N SER A 22 27.38 17.08 8.36
CA SER A 22 27.38 18.38 9.04
C SER A 22 27.43 19.59 8.09
N ALA A 23 27.73 19.37 6.80
CA ALA A 23 27.81 20.47 5.83
C ALA A 23 26.46 21.18 5.70
N LYS A 24 26.48 22.51 5.73
CA LYS A 24 25.27 23.32 5.63
C LYS A 24 25.19 23.96 4.24
N PHE A 25 24.20 23.54 3.48
CA PHE A 25 23.85 24.11 2.18
C PHE A 25 22.37 23.84 1.85
N SER A 26 21.84 24.61 0.94
CA SER A 26 20.51 24.45 0.38
C SER A 26 20.61 24.43 -1.16
N GLY A 27 19.55 24.05 -1.83
CA GLY A 27 19.55 24.11 -3.28
C GLY A 27 18.25 23.61 -3.91
N ASP A 28 18.20 23.76 -5.22
CA ASP A 28 17.06 23.37 -6.05
C ASP A 28 17.51 22.33 -7.07
N ASP A 29 16.63 21.42 -7.42
CA ASP A 29 16.85 20.33 -8.39
C ASP A 29 18.06 19.43 -8.06
N LEU A 30 18.38 19.29 -6.79
CA LEU A 30 19.45 18.46 -6.25
C LEU A 30 18.91 17.17 -5.62
N THR A 31 19.79 16.19 -5.50
CA THR A 31 19.61 14.95 -4.76
C THR A 31 20.93 14.54 -4.10
N LEU A 32 20.86 13.59 -3.17
CA LEU A 32 22.02 12.93 -2.58
C LEU A 32 22.08 11.49 -3.06
N VAL A 33 23.21 11.09 -3.62
CA VAL A 33 23.46 9.71 -4.03
C VAL A 33 24.74 9.24 -3.39
N ASN A 34 24.68 8.24 -2.53
CA ASN A 34 25.83 7.76 -1.75
C ASN A 34 26.57 8.89 -0.98
N GLY A 35 25.83 9.88 -0.49
CA GLY A 35 26.38 11.03 0.20
C GLY A 35 26.89 12.16 -0.71
N CYS A 36 27.04 11.95 -2.01
CA CYS A 36 27.46 13.00 -2.95
C CYS A 36 26.27 13.84 -3.41
N VAL A 37 26.48 15.14 -3.57
CA VAL A 37 25.48 16.07 -4.10
C VAL A 37 25.47 16.01 -5.61
N LYS A 38 24.32 15.66 -6.18
CA LYS A 38 24.12 15.53 -7.63
C LYS A 38 22.91 16.35 -8.08
N SER A 39 22.86 16.65 -9.38
CA SER A 39 21.59 17.05 -9.99
C SER A 39 20.59 15.92 -9.88
N ARG A 40 19.30 16.22 -9.68
CA ARG A 40 18.27 15.22 -9.95
C ARG A 40 18.32 14.83 -11.44
N LYS A 41 17.83 13.65 -11.73
CA LYS A 41 17.51 13.27 -13.10
C LYS A 41 16.17 13.88 -13.51
N GLY A 42 15.93 13.93 -14.81
CA GLY A 42 14.67 14.38 -15.36
C GLY A 42 13.63 13.27 -15.45
N PHE A 43 12.40 13.69 -15.62
CA PHE A 43 11.28 12.83 -15.98
C PHE A 43 11.06 12.89 -17.49
N SER A 44 10.82 11.75 -18.12
CA SER A 44 10.48 11.69 -19.54
C SER A 44 9.17 10.92 -19.73
N ALA A 45 8.25 11.47 -20.51
CA ALA A 45 7.06 10.75 -20.93
C ALA A 45 7.48 9.52 -21.75
N ILE A 46 6.97 8.35 -21.39
CA ILE A 46 7.24 7.11 -22.12
C ILE A 46 6.48 7.12 -23.45
N SER A 47 5.28 7.68 -23.43
CA SER A 47 4.43 7.92 -24.59
C SER A 47 3.86 9.33 -24.57
N GLN A 48 3.65 9.93 -25.72
CA GLN A 48 2.92 11.21 -25.85
C GLN A 48 1.40 10.99 -25.73
N ASN A 49 0.93 9.75 -25.81
CA ASN A 49 -0.47 9.41 -25.61
C ASN A 49 -0.77 9.26 -24.13
N ALA A 50 -1.89 9.80 -23.70
CA ALA A 50 -2.41 9.57 -22.34
C ALA A 50 -2.72 8.09 -22.13
N ILE A 51 -2.46 7.57 -20.90
CA ILE A 51 -2.95 6.27 -20.47
C ILE A 51 -4.47 6.31 -20.35
N CYS A 52 -4.94 7.39 -19.73
CA CYS A 52 -6.35 7.68 -19.54
C CYS A 52 -6.60 9.12 -20.00
N SER A 53 -7.54 9.27 -20.92
CA SER A 53 -8.04 10.57 -21.38
C SER A 53 -9.55 10.51 -21.26
N PRO A 54 -10.12 11.06 -20.18
CA PRO A 54 -11.57 11.11 -20.02
C PRO A 54 -12.16 11.95 -21.15
N ASP A 55 -13.22 11.44 -21.77
CA ASP A 55 -13.93 12.19 -22.80
C ASP A 55 -14.37 13.55 -22.21
N GLU A 56 -14.33 14.60 -23.04
CA GLU A 56 -14.68 15.98 -22.64
C GLU A 56 -16.08 16.11 -22.00
N LEU A 57 -16.95 15.13 -22.21
CA LEU A 57 -18.32 15.08 -21.70
C LEU A 57 -18.45 14.40 -20.33
N SER A 58 -17.46 13.67 -19.84
CA SER A 58 -17.58 12.97 -18.57
C SER A 58 -17.15 13.87 -17.41
N LEU A 59 -18.10 14.63 -16.87
CA LEU A 59 -17.93 15.47 -15.67
C LEU A 59 -17.49 14.71 -14.42
N PHE A 60 -17.52 13.38 -14.44
CA PHE A 60 -17.27 12.48 -13.31
C PHE A 60 -16.11 11.53 -13.49
N ALA A 61 -15.28 11.70 -14.52
CA ALA A 61 -14.09 10.87 -14.67
C ALA A 61 -13.18 10.99 -13.44
N SER A 62 -12.92 9.87 -12.85
CA SER A 62 -11.96 9.75 -11.76
C SER A 62 -10.55 9.69 -12.35
N PRO A 63 -9.56 10.37 -11.76
CA PRO A 63 -8.18 10.19 -12.17
C PRO A 63 -7.74 8.73 -11.97
N ILE A 64 -6.78 8.29 -12.80
CA ILE A 64 -6.23 6.94 -12.69
C ILE A 64 -5.64 6.69 -11.31
N ARG A 65 -5.84 5.49 -10.79
CA ARG A 65 -5.26 5.01 -9.53
C ARG A 65 -4.51 3.71 -9.76
N SER A 66 -3.32 3.59 -9.20
CA SER A 66 -2.58 2.34 -9.24
C SER A 66 -3.14 1.33 -8.25
N CYS A 67 -3.00 0.06 -8.60
CA CYS A 67 -3.35 -1.07 -7.74
C CYS A 67 -2.06 -1.77 -7.30
N ASN A 68 -2.08 -2.39 -6.11
CA ASN A 68 -0.96 -3.19 -5.61
C ASN A 68 -0.86 -4.57 -6.29
N VAL A 69 -1.32 -4.68 -7.52
CA VAL A 69 -1.36 -5.91 -8.30
C VAL A 69 -0.35 -5.86 -9.42
N LYS A 70 0.46 -6.91 -9.52
CA LYS A 70 1.48 -7.06 -10.55
C LYS A 70 1.39 -8.42 -11.20
N ARG A 71 1.78 -8.52 -12.46
CA ARG A 71 1.94 -9.79 -13.18
C ARG A 71 3.26 -9.85 -13.92
N MET A 72 3.79 -11.07 -14.10
CA MET A 72 4.92 -11.34 -14.99
C MET A 72 4.43 -11.68 -16.38
N LYS A 73 5.00 -11.05 -17.38
CA LYS A 73 4.85 -11.42 -18.80
C LYS A 73 6.22 -11.65 -19.40
N GLU A 74 6.26 -12.22 -20.62
CA GLU A 74 7.50 -12.44 -21.38
C GLU A 74 8.36 -11.17 -21.52
N ASN A 75 7.73 -9.99 -21.51
CA ASN A 75 8.37 -8.68 -21.69
C ASN A 75 8.62 -7.92 -20.36
N GLY A 76 8.43 -8.55 -19.20
CA GLY A 76 8.65 -7.93 -17.90
C GLY A 76 7.42 -7.90 -17.00
N ILE A 77 7.51 -7.12 -15.90
CA ILE A 77 6.44 -6.96 -14.92
C ILE A 77 5.50 -5.86 -15.38
N SER A 78 4.20 -6.13 -15.35
CA SER A 78 3.14 -5.13 -15.56
C SER A 78 2.45 -4.83 -14.22
N SER A 79 1.99 -3.61 -14.04
CA SER A 79 1.15 -3.19 -12.91
C SER A 79 -0.24 -2.81 -13.39
N LEU A 80 -1.23 -3.06 -12.55
CA LEU A 80 -2.62 -2.71 -12.82
C LEU A 80 -2.94 -1.32 -12.24
N ALA A 81 -3.65 -0.53 -13.03
CA ALA A 81 -4.24 0.73 -12.62
C ALA A 81 -5.68 0.80 -13.13
N TYR A 82 -6.50 1.67 -12.57
CA TYR A 82 -7.87 1.86 -13.02
C TYR A 82 -8.30 3.33 -13.01
N ALA A 83 -9.29 3.66 -13.83
CA ALA A 83 -10.00 4.92 -13.80
C ALA A 83 -11.51 4.63 -13.86
N VAL A 84 -12.30 5.43 -13.16
CA VAL A 84 -13.76 5.35 -13.17
C VAL A 84 -14.31 6.50 -14.01
N THR A 85 -15.12 6.17 -15.01
CA THR A 85 -15.85 7.14 -15.82
C THR A 85 -17.34 6.94 -15.62
N THR A 86 -18.10 8.01 -15.44
CA THR A 86 -19.56 7.94 -15.33
C THR A 86 -20.18 8.85 -16.35
N ASP A 87 -21.10 8.33 -17.16
CA ASP A 87 -21.95 9.14 -18.02
C ASP A 87 -23.27 9.47 -17.28
N TYR A 88 -23.78 10.68 -17.48
CA TYR A 88 -24.97 11.19 -16.78
C TYR A 88 -26.25 10.39 -17.04
N ASP A 89 -26.33 9.76 -18.22
CA ASP A 89 -27.64 9.26 -18.65
C ASP A 89 -27.81 7.74 -18.52
N SER A 90 -26.76 6.91 -18.46
CA SER A 90 -27.02 5.47 -18.50
C SER A 90 -25.87 4.50 -18.18
N VAL A 91 -24.61 4.91 -18.18
CA VAL A 91 -23.46 4.00 -18.07
C VAL A 91 -22.40 4.52 -17.11
N ALA A 92 -21.89 3.66 -16.25
CA ALA A 92 -20.67 3.89 -15.49
C ALA A 92 -19.68 2.82 -15.86
N ASP A 93 -18.48 3.22 -16.18
CA ASP A 93 -17.40 2.31 -16.60
C ASP A 93 -16.21 2.40 -15.66
N ILE A 94 -15.63 1.25 -15.36
CA ILE A 94 -14.31 1.18 -14.74
C ILE A 94 -13.36 0.62 -15.79
N SER A 95 -12.42 1.43 -16.22
CA SER A 95 -11.38 1.01 -17.16
C SER A 95 -10.13 0.60 -16.40
N PHE A 96 -9.70 -0.63 -16.56
CA PHE A 96 -8.47 -1.16 -15.99
C PHE A 96 -7.37 -1.17 -17.04
N TYR A 97 -6.18 -0.76 -16.64
CA TYR A 97 -5.02 -0.63 -17.50
C TYR A 97 -3.86 -1.44 -16.94
N TRP A 98 -3.39 -2.44 -17.69
CA TRP A 98 -2.09 -3.02 -17.44
C TRP A 98 -1.02 -2.09 -18.00
N ILE A 99 -0.21 -1.52 -17.12
CA ILE A 99 0.91 -0.64 -17.51
C ILE A 99 2.17 -1.49 -17.59
N ASN A 100 2.72 -1.62 -18.79
CA ASN A 100 3.93 -2.38 -19.07
C ASN A 100 5.19 -1.53 -18.85
N THR A 101 6.35 -2.19 -18.72
CA THR A 101 7.66 -1.51 -18.53
C THR A 101 8.08 -0.65 -19.72
N ASP A 102 7.51 -0.88 -20.90
CA ASP A 102 7.71 -0.06 -22.11
C ASP A 102 6.70 1.09 -22.23
N GLY A 103 5.79 1.23 -21.26
CA GLY A 103 4.74 2.25 -21.26
C GLY A 103 3.52 1.91 -22.11
N THR A 104 3.49 0.75 -22.76
CA THR A 104 2.28 0.29 -23.44
C THR A 104 1.22 -0.11 -22.39
N THR A 105 -0.04 0.01 -22.77
CA THR A 105 -1.17 -0.35 -21.92
C THR A 105 -2.02 -1.40 -22.60
N GLN A 106 -2.54 -2.31 -21.81
CA GLN A 106 -3.60 -3.24 -22.20
C GLN A 106 -4.81 -2.95 -21.31
N THR A 107 -5.98 -2.84 -21.90
CA THR A 107 -7.21 -2.49 -21.17
C THR A 107 -8.11 -3.70 -20.97
N ALA A 108 -8.76 -3.75 -19.79
CA ALA A 108 -9.92 -4.57 -19.51
C ALA A 108 -10.93 -3.67 -18.78
N GLY A 109 -12.21 -3.78 -19.10
CA GLY A 109 -13.23 -2.88 -18.56
C GLY A 109 -14.33 -3.61 -17.82
N MET A 110 -14.99 -2.90 -16.91
CA MET A 110 -16.28 -3.27 -16.35
C MET A 110 -17.31 -2.21 -16.76
N HIS A 111 -18.46 -2.65 -17.23
CA HIS A 111 -19.55 -1.77 -17.64
C HIS A 111 -20.74 -1.98 -16.69
N PHE A 112 -21.25 -0.88 -16.14
CA PHE A 112 -22.41 -0.87 -15.26
C PHE A 112 -23.55 -0.17 -15.95
N TYR A 113 -24.63 -0.89 -16.17
CA TYR A 113 -25.83 -0.36 -16.82
C TYR A 113 -26.87 0.04 -15.78
N ARG A 114 -27.71 1.00 -16.13
CA ARG A 114 -28.88 1.37 -15.34
C ARG A 114 -29.80 0.15 -15.21
N VAL A 115 -30.06 -0.28 -13.97
CA VAL A 115 -30.85 -1.49 -13.70
C VAL A 115 -32.35 -1.20 -13.78
N SER A 116 -32.79 0.03 -13.48
CA SER A 116 -34.20 0.49 -13.59
C SER A 116 -34.28 1.96 -13.87
N SER A 117 -35.47 2.46 -14.25
CA SER A 117 -35.72 3.89 -14.51
C SER A 117 -35.43 4.80 -13.31
N ASP A 118 -35.38 4.25 -12.10
CA ASP A 118 -35.27 4.99 -10.86
C ASP A 118 -33.98 4.69 -10.08
N GLU A 119 -33.17 3.73 -10.53
CA GLU A 119 -31.98 3.30 -9.79
C GLU A 119 -30.76 3.18 -10.71
N PHE A 120 -29.84 4.11 -10.54
CA PHE A 120 -28.54 4.11 -11.20
C PHE A 120 -27.45 3.77 -10.18
N HIS A 121 -26.72 2.69 -10.44
CA HIS A 121 -25.62 2.25 -9.58
C HIS A 121 -24.29 2.81 -10.12
N ILE A 122 -23.68 3.73 -9.36
CA ILE A 122 -22.42 4.35 -9.70
C ILE A 122 -21.30 3.68 -8.88
N PRO A 123 -20.19 3.27 -9.49
CA PRO A 123 -19.04 2.82 -8.74
C PRO A 123 -18.50 3.92 -7.82
N GLU A 124 -18.64 3.74 -6.51
CA GLU A 124 -18.18 4.69 -5.50
C GLU A 124 -16.76 4.34 -5.04
N LYS A 125 -16.46 3.04 -4.97
CA LYS A 125 -15.20 2.53 -4.45
C LYS A 125 -14.79 1.26 -5.17
N VAL A 126 -13.50 1.15 -5.44
CA VAL A 126 -12.87 -0.02 -6.07
C VAL A 126 -11.64 -0.39 -5.27
N VAL A 127 -11.54 -1.64 -4.83
CA VAL A 127 -10.36 -2.19 -4.17
C VAL A 127 -9.91 -3.41 -4.94
N VAL A 128 -8.75 -3.35 -5.56
CA VAL A 128 -8.19 -4.45 -6.37
C VAL A 128 -7.09 -5.15 -5.60
N PHE A 129 -7.08 -6.47 -5.61
CA PHE A 129 -6.12 -7.28 -4.87
C PHE A 129 -5.86 -8.63 -5.55
N SER A 130 -4.77 -9.27 -5.15
CA SER A 130 -4.46 -10.66 -5.53
C SER A 130 -3.95 -11.43 -4.32
N GLY A 131 -4.13 -12.74 -4.32
CA GLY A 131 -3.77 -13.62 -3.19
C GLY A 131 -2.29 -13.73 -2.90
N ASP A 132 -1.46 -13.38 -3.86
CA ASP A 132 0.00 -13.46 -3.76
C ASP A 132 0.62 -12.17 -4.30
N CYS A 133 0.24 -11.05 -4.08
CA CYS A 133 0.85 -9.76 -4.49
C CYS A 133 2.04 -9.83 -5.49
N SER A 134 2.47 -11.00 -5.81
CA SER A 134 3.40 -11.40 -6.83
C SER A 134 2.69 -12.19 -7.90
N VAL A 135 2.80 -12.68 -8.76
CA VAL A 135 2.50 -13.32 -10.01
C VAL A 135 1.73 -14.63 -9.91
N GLY A 136 0.61 -14.74 -10.59
CA GLY A 136 -0.02 -16.01 -10.97
C GLY A 136 -1.21 -16.49 -10.11
N CYS A 137 -1.64 -15.73 -9.11
CA CYS A 137 -2.90 -15.94 -8.41
C CYS A 137 -4.03 -15.14 -9.07
N GLY A 138 -5.28 -15.54 -8.83
CA GLY A 138 -6.46 -14.78 -9.27
C GLY A 138 -6.41 -13.33 -8.81
N ILE A 139 -6.89 -12.44 -9.64
CA ILE A 139 -6.99 -11.01 -9.38
C ILE A 139 -8.44 -10.69 -9.15
N TYR A 140 -8.72 -10.04 -8.03
CA TYR A 140 -10.06 -9.75 -7.55
C TYR A 140 -10.27 -8.27 -7.38
N ALA A 141 -11.53 -7.83 -7.49
CA ALA A 141 -11.93 -6.46 -7.18
C ALA A 141 -13.20 -6.45 -6.32
N PHE A 142 -13.16 -5.70 -5.23
CA PHE A 142 -14.36 -5.28 -4.52
C PHE A 142 -14.84 -3.97 -5.13
N VAL A 143 -16.01 -3.98 -5.73
CA VAL A 143 -16.62 -2.81 -6.34
C VAL A 143 -17.86 -2.44 -5.55
N THR A 144 -17.81 -1.31 -4.86
CA THR A 144 -18.96 -0.76 -4.16
C THR A 144 -19.74 0.13 -5.11
N LEU A 145 -20.97 -0.26 -5.38
CA LEU A 145 -21.94 0.45 -6.21
C LEU A 145 -22.87 1.24 -5.31
N LYS A 146 -23.04 2.52 -5.58
CA LYS A 146 -23.97 3.40 -4.89
C LYS A 146 -25.18 3.64 -5.75
N GLY A 147 -26.34 3.19 -5.28
CA GLY A 147 -27.65 3.54 -5.81
C GLY A 147 -28.25 4.75 -5.10
N TYR A 148 -29.46 5.13 -5.49
CA TYR A 148 -30.16 6.26 -4.89
C TYR A 148 -30.55 6.01 -3.43
N TYR A 149 -30.89 4.75 -3.10
CA TYR A 149 -31.33 4.34 -1.76
C TYR A 149 -30.52 3.12 -1.22
N SER A 150 -29.62 2.56 -2.01
CA SER A 150 -28.89 1.34 -1.68
C SER A 150 -27.41 1.50 -1.95
N LYS A 151 -26.63 0.72 -1.22
CA LYS A 151 -25.19 0.55 -1.43
C LYS A 151 -24.90 -0.94 -1.43
N GLU A 152 -24.30 -1.43 -2.48
CA GLU A 152 -24.00 -2.84 -2.67
C GLU A 152 -22.51 -3.00 -3.05
N THR A 153 -21.85 -3.99 -2.50
CA THR A 153 -20.49 -4.35 -2.90
C THR A 153 -20.51 -5.71 -3.57
N VAL A 154 -19.98 -5.78 -4.77
CA VAL A 154 -19.88 -6.97 -5.59
C VAL A 154 -18.41 -7.35 -5.71
N ILE A 155 -18.12 -8.65 -5.63
CA ILE A 155 -16.79 -9.22 -5.84
C ILE A 155 -16.69 -9.64 -7.30
N TYR A 156 -15.62 -9.21 -7.95
CA TYR A 156 -15.27 -9.63 -9.31
C TYR A 156 -13.92 -10.35 -9.32
N GLU A 157 -13.79 -11.30 -10.22
CA GLU A 157 -12.53 -11.95 -10.55
C GLU A 157 -12.18 -11.63 -12.01
N LEU A 158 -10.93 -11.30 -12.26
CA LEU A 158 -10.42 -11.12 -13.61
C LEU A 158 -10.24 -12.50 -14.27
N SER A 159 -10.79 -12.69 -15.46
CA SER A 159 -10.67 -13.93 -16.24
C SER A 159 -9.22 -14.32 -16.48
N GLU A 160 -8.94 -15.60 -16.69
CA GLU A 160 -7.56 -16.09 -16.92
C GLU A 160 -6.91 -15.48 -18.18
N ASP A 161 -7.70 -15.15 -19.20
CA ASP A 161 -7.23 -14.44 -20.40
C ASP A 161 -7.15 -12.91 -20.22
N GLU A 162 -7.55 -12.43 -19.04
CA GLU A 162 -7.54 -11.02 -18.65
C GLU A 162 -8.39 -10.10 -19.54
N SER A 163 -9.39 -10.65 -20.19
CA SER A 163 -10.27 -9.93 -21.12
C SER A 163 -11.51 -9.33 -20.46
N GLU A 164 -11.99 -9.97 -19.38
CA GLU A 164 -13.23 -9.57 -18.72
C GLU A 164 -13.19 -9.79 -17.21
N TRP A 165 -14.05 -9.11 -16.50
CA TRP A 165 -14.28 -9.26 -15.08
C TRP A 165 -15.59 -10.03 -14.85
N ILE A 166 -15.52 -11.11 -14.08
CA ILE A 166 -16.64 -12.02 -13.81
C ILE A 166 -17.06 -11.80 -12.35
N SER A 167 -18.35 -11.54 -12.11
CA SER A 167 -18.88 -11.45 -10.76
C SER A 167 -18.85 -12.82 -10.07
N ILE A 168 -18.37 -12.83 -8.82
CA ILE A 168 -18.33 -14.02 -7.97
C ILE A 168 -19.57 -14.04 -7.08
N ASN A 169 -20.30 -15.15 -7.11
CA ASN A 169 -21.40 -15.37 -6.19
C ASN A 169 -20.88 -15.76 -4.80
N GLN A 170 -21.68 -15.54 -3.77
CA GLN A 170 -21.33 -15.93 -2.40
C GLN A 170 -21.05 -17.44 -2.27
N ASP A 171 -21.67 -18.26 -3.09
CA ASP A 171 -21.47 -19.72 -3.12
C ASP A 171 -20.08 -20.13 -3.65
N ASP A 172 -19.41 -19.27 -4.39
CA ASP A 172 -18.08 -19.49 -4.96
C ASP A 172 -16.95 -19.03 -3.99
N ILE A 173 -17.32 -18.39 -2.90
CA ILE A 173 -16.38 -17.96 -1.86
C ILE A 173 -15.93 -19.19 -1.05
N TYR A 174 -14.69 -19.19 -0.59
CA TYR A 174 -14.14 -20.28 0.20
C TYR A 174 -15.00 -20.61 1.44
N ILE A 175 -15.52 -21.84 1.49
CA ILE A 175 -16.34 -22.34 2.59
C ILE A 175 -15.45 -23.20 3.50
N PRO A 176 -15.03 -22.71 4.69
CA PRO A 176 -14.15 -23.44 5.59
C PRO A 176 -14.85 -24.61 6.27
N VAL A 177 -14.07 -25.62 6.62
CA VAL A 177 -14.52 -26.76 7.44
C VAL A 177 -14.32 -26.42 8.91
N ILE A 178 -15.36 -26.02 9.61
CA ILE A 178 -15.26 -25.63 11.03
C ILE A 178 -15.40 -26.82 12.00
N LEU A 179 -15.94 -27.94 11.53
CA LEU A 179 -16.00 -29.19 12.26
C LEU A 179 -15.70 -30.34 11.31
N ALA A 180 -14.77 -31.19 11.67
CA ALA A 180 -14.49 -32.43 10.97
C ALA A 180 -14.57 -33.61 11.94
N ASN A 181 -15.07 -34.74 11.46
CA ASN A 181 -15.26 -35.97 12.24
C ASN A 181 -16.22 -35.83 13.45
N GLY A 182 -17.22 -34.96 13.33
CA GLY A 182 -18.31 -34.88 14.28
C GLY A 182 -19.16 -36.16 14.32
N ARG A 183 -19.88 -36.37 15.39
CA ARG A 183 -20.82 -37.48 15.53
C ARG A 183 -22.20 -36.98 15.97
N GLY A 184 -23.21 -37.78 15.72
CA GLY A 184 -24.54 -37.54 16.27
C GLY A 184 -24.55 -37.59 17.80
N THR A 185 -25.45 -36.82 18.41
CA THR A 185 -25.45 -36.59 19.88
C THR A 185 -25.97 -37.78 20.71
N GLU A 186 -26.60 -38.77 20.07
CA GLU A 186 -27.20 -39.91 20.80
C GLU A 186 -26.24 -41.07 21.04
N TYR A 187 -25.00 -40.97 20.57
CA TYR A 187 -24.04 -42.06 20.73
C TYR A 187 -22.64 -41.58 21.11
N ILE A 188 -22.18 -41.96 22.29
CA ILE A 188 -20.80 -41.85 22.73
C ILE A 188 -20.35 -43.23 23.20
N ASN A 189 -19.67 -44.00 22.34
CA ASN A 189 -18.97 -45.21 22.78
C ASN A 189 -17.47 -44.93 22.71
N GLU A 190 -16.83 -44.98 23.88
CA GLU A 190 -15.42 -44.63 24.06
C GLU A 190 -14.45 -45.53 23.30
N ASN A 191 -14.86 -46.71 22.91
CA ASN A 191 -14.01 -47.73 22.28
C ASN A 191 -13.90 -47.63 20.75
N ASP A 192 -14.76 -46.84 20.10
CA ASP A 192 -14.77 -46.73 18.63
C ASP A 192 -13.99 -45.50 18.09
N PHE A 193 -13.39 -44.72 18.97
CA PHE A 193 -12.83 -43.41 18.64
C PHE A 193 -11.53 -43.49 17.83
N ASP A 194 -10.72 -44.56 18.02
CA ASP A 194 -9.34 -44.59 17.52
C ASP A 194 -9.16 -45.21 16.11
N SER A 195 -10.16 -45.89 15.57
CA SER A 195 -9.93 -46.75 14.40
C SER A 195 -10.46 -46.23 13.05
N LEU A 196 -11.33 -45.22 13.02
CA LEU A 196 -12.07 -44.85 11.83
C LEU A 196 -11.82 -43.45 11.27
N TYR A 197 -11.16 -42.54 11.99
CA TYR A 197 -11.08 -41.16 11.56
C TYR A 197 -9.66 -40.58 11.66
N LYS A 198 -9.10 -40.18 10.55
CA LYS A 198 -7.95 -39.26 10.54
C LYS A 198 -8.47 -37.87 10.94
N PRO A 199 -7.98 -37.26 12.01
CA PRO A 199 -8.41 -35.93 12.38
C PRO A 199 -8.02 -34.95 11.26
N VAL A 200 -9.01 -34.35 10.63
CA VAL A 200 -8.84 -33.16 9.81
C VAL A 200 -8.86 -31.96 10.73
N GLN A 201 -7.93 -31.06 10.56
CA GLN A 201 -7.84 -29.88 11.38
C GLN A 201 -9.01 -28.93 11.05
N PRO A 202 -9.88 -28.56 12.03
CA PRO A 202 -10.93 -27.60 11.77
C PRO A 202 -10.35 -26.24 11.38
N GLU A 203 -11.09 -25.51 10.59
CA GLU A 203 -10.77 -24.14 10.18
C GLU A 203 -11.67 -23.15 10.92
N GLU A 204 -11.29 -21.90 10.93
CA GLU A 204 -12.12 -20.82 11.45
C GLU A 204 -13.17 -20.40 10.43
N GLN A 205 -14.27 -19.82 10.92
CA GLN A 205 -15.29 -19.24 10.08
C GLN A 205 -14.70 -18.16 9.15
N ASN A 206 -15.16 -18.11 7.90
CA ASN A 206 -14.79 -17.09 6.95
C ASN A 206 -15.67 -15.85 7.13
N LEU A 207 -15.06 -14.72 7.42
CA LEU A 207 -15.76 -13.43 7.56
C LEU A 207 -16.32 -12.89 6.24
N LEU A 208 -15.81 -13.36 5.09
CA LEU A 208 -16.22 -12.84 3.79
C LEU A 208 -17.58 -13.40 3.33
N GLY A 209 -17.86 -14.68 3.60
CA GLY A 209 -19.04 -15.35 3.07
C GLY A 209 -20.01 -15.91 4.12
N GLY A 210 -19.65 -15.95 5.41
CA GLY A 210 -20.50 -16.50 6.46
C GLY A 210 -20.77 -18.00 6.42
N PHE A 211 -20.65 -18.63 5.24
CA PHE A 211 -20.87 -20.07 5.05
C PHE A 211 -19.74 -20.92 5.66
N PHE A 212 -20.13 -22.07 6.19
CA PHE A 212 -19.20 -23.05 6.73
C PHE A 212 -19.68 -24.50 6.46
N LYS A 213 -18.75 -25.45 6.55
CA LYS A 213 -18.99 -26.88 6.43
C LYS A 213 -18.74 -27.57 7.77
N ALA A 214 -19.63 -28.49 8.10
CA ALA A 214 -19.45 -29.43 9.20
C ALA A 214 -19.55 -30.86 8.69
N TYR A 215 -18.53 -31.67 8.97
CA TYR A 215 -18.49 -33.07 8.57
C TYR A 215 -18.83 -33.98 9.75
N PHE A 216 -19.75 -34.94 9.50
CA PHE A 216 -20.15 -35.92 10.49
C PHE A 216 -20.06 -37.35 9.91
N GLY A 217 -19.86 -38.31 10.81
CA GLY A 217 -20.00 -39.71 10.52
C GLY A 217 -21.37 -40.21 10.95
N THR A 218 -22.08 -40.93 10.10
CA THR A 218 -23.33 -41.61 10.48
C THR A 218 -23.04 -43.01 11.06
N ASP A 219 -23.72 -43.35 12.15
CA ASP A 219 -23.51 -44.56 12.94
C ASP A 219 -24.69 -45.57 12.91
N GLY A 220 -25.73 -45.23 12.16
CA GLY A 220 -26.96 -46.02 12.09
C GLY A 220 -27.84 -45.89 13.32
N ARG A 221 -27.54 -45.00 14.26
CA ARG A 221 -28.26 -44.81 15.53
C ARG A 221 -28.64 -43.35 15.77
N SER A 222 -27.80 -42.42 15.33
CA SER A 222 -28.02 -40.99 15.55
C SER A 222 -28.97 -40.42 14.49
N SER A 223 -29.99 -39.69 14.98
CA SER A 223 -30.95 -38.92 14.17
C SER A 223 -30.76 -37.39 14.38
N VAL A 224 -29.86 -36.98 15.27
CA VAL A 224 -29.63 -35.57 15.66
C VAL A 224 -28.16 -35.25 15.56
N PHE A 225 -27.84 -34.15 14.86
CA PHE A 225 -26.48 -33.64 14.67
C PHE A 225 -26.43 -32.19 15.12
N ARG A 226 -25.48 -31.85 15.97
CA ARG A 226 -25.32 -30.53 16.50
C ARG A 226 -24.12 -29.85 15.85
N LEU A 227 -24.36 -28.70 15.22
CA LEU A 227 -23.31 -27.83 14.69
C LEU A 227 -22.56 -27.17 15.84
N PRO A 228 -21.28 -26.84 15.68
CA PRO A 228 -20.50 -26.14 16.71
C PRO A 228 -20.94 -24.69 16.90
N ILE A 229 -21.73 -24.15 15.97
CA ILE A 229 -22.23 -22.77 15.97
C ILE A 229 -23.76 -22.81 15.90
N GLY A 230 -24.41 -22.08 16.79
CA GLY A 230 -25.85 -21.78 16.74
C GLY A 230 -26.10 -20.32 16.35
N GLY A 231 -27.36 -19.93 16.21
CA GLY A 231 -27.74 -18.61 15.70
C GLY A 231 -27.41 -18.48 14.22
N LEU A 232 -27.81 -19.50 13.45
CA LEU A 232 -27.60 -19.52 11.98
C LEU A 232 -28.43 -18.44 11.30
N ASP A 233 -27.91 -17.89 10.22
CA ASP A 233 -28.64 -16.95 9.39
C ASP A 233 -29.83 -17.62 8.72
N ASP A 234 -30.85 -16.84 8.34
CA ASP A 234 -31.97 -17.34 7.56
C ASP A 234 -31.58 -17.50 6.08
N ASP A 235 -30.60 -18.35 5.85
CA ASP A 235 -30.03 -18.68 4.57
C ASP A 235 -30.27 -20.16 4.23
N THR A 236 -29.86 -20.58 3.04
CA THR A 236 -29.97 -21.97 2.59
C THR A 236 -29.09 -22.88 3.44
N VAL A 237 -29.69 -23.95 4.01
CA VAL A 237 -28.97 -25.01 4.69
C VAL A 237 -28.97 -26.25 3.81
N VAL A 238 -27.79 -26.74 3.46
CA VAL A 238 -27.61 -27.92 2.61
C VAL A 238 -27.03 -29.05 3.45
N CYS A 239 -27.63 -30.22 3.33
CA CYS A 239 -27.13 -31.46 3.95
C CYS A 239 -26.95 -32.53 2.93
N ARG A 240 -25.74 -33.08 2.79
CA ARG A 240 -25.37 -34.13 1.83
C ARG A 240 -24.98 -35.41 2.55
N LEU A 241 -25.70 -36.48 2.32
CA LEU A 241 -25.36 -37.80 2.80
C LEU A 241 -24.77 -38.63 1.65
N PHE A 242 -23.48 -38.93 1.74
CA PHE A 242 -22.78 -39.76 0.76
C PHE A 242 -23.00 -41.26 1.06
N THR A 243 -23.61 -41.96 0.10
CA THR A 243 -23.92 -43.38 0.21
C THR A 243 -22.91 -44.27 -0.51
N ALA A 244 -22.22 -43.71 -1.50
CA ALA A 244 -21.11 -44.32 -2.26
C ALA A 244 -20.22 -43.21 -2.81
N GLN A 245 -19.11 -43.56 -3.42
CA GLN A 245 -18.04 -42.61 -3.84
C GLN A 245 -18.53 -41.45 -4.73
N ASN A 246 -19.63 -41.59 -5.46
CA ASN A 246 -20.22 -40.57 -6.33
C ASN A 246 -21.74 -40.45 -6.18
N GLU A 247 -22.32 -41.04 -5.11
CA GLU A 247 -23.74 -40.96 -4.86
C GLU A 247 -24.01 -40.24 -3.58
N CYS A 248 -24.80 -39.18 -3.62
CA CYS A 248 -25.25 -38.49 -2.42
C CYS A 248 -26.75 -38.23 -2.47
N THR A 249 -27.38 -38.29 -1.30
CA THR A 249 -28.72 -37.78 -1.07
C THR A 249 -28.59 -36.38 -0.48
N GLU A 250 -29.31 -35.40 -1.03
CA GLU A 250 -29.22 -34.00 -0.62
C GLU A 250 -30.55 -33.49 -0.11
N TRP A 251 -30.55 -32.87 1.06
CA TRP A 251 -31.63 -32.06 1.58
C TRP A 251 -31.25 -30.59 1.47
N VAL A 252 -32.17 -29.75 0.98
CA VAL A 252 -31.96 -28.31 0.85
C VAL A 252 -33.13 -27.60 1.55
N ILE A 253 -32.82 -26.93 2.67
CA ILE A 253 -33.77 -26.06 3.36
C ILE A 253 -33.50 -24.63 2.87
N TYR A 254 -34.42 -24.08 2.10
CA TYR A 254 -34.31 -22.69 1.61
C TYR A 254 -34.61 -21.70 2.75
N ALA A 255 -34.18 -20.45 2.56
CA ALA A 255 -34.51 -19.34 3.45
C ALA A 255 -36.02 -19.27 3.76
N GLY A 256 -36.37 -19.01 4.98
CA GLY A 256 -37.76 -18.98 5.47
C GLY A 256 -38.41 -20.34 5.72
N ASN A 257 -37.71 -21.45 5.44
CA ASN A 257 -38.20 -22.80 5.73
C ASN A 257 -37.42 -23.42 6.90
N GLU A 258 -38.09 -24.32 7.62
CA GLU A 258 -37.49 -25.05 8.74
C GLU A 258 -37.19 -26.53 8.43
N SER A 259 -37.66 -27.05 7.28
CA SER A 259 -37.51 -28.44 6.95
C SER A 259 -37.49 -28.71 5.44
N ALA A 260 -36.89 -29.85 5.06
CA ALA A 260 -36.88 -30.43 3.72
C ALA A 260 -37.04 -31.95 3.78
N ALA A 261 -37.78 -32.54 2.85
CA ALA A 261 -38.02 -33.98 2.81
C ALA A 261 -37.47 -34.59 1.52
N VAL A 262 -36.81 -35.75 1.63
CA VAL A 262 -36.22 -36.48 0.50
C VAL A 262 -36.52 -37.98 0.67
N ASP A 263 -36.69 -38.73 -0.42
CA ASP A 263 -36.77 -40.17 -0.38
C ASP A 263 -35.38 -40.80 -0.21
N LEU A 264 -35.21 -41.56 0.84
CA LEU A 264 -34.00 -42.34 1.13
C LEU A 264 -34.30 -43.81 1.13
N GLY A 265 -34.13 -44.45 -0.01
CA GLY A 265 -34.36 -45.89 -0.18
C GLY A 265 -35.82 -46.33 0.02
N GLY A 266 -36.79 -45.52 -0.43
CA GLY A 266 -38.24 -45.79 -0.32
C GLY A 266 -38.85 -45.30 1.02
N VAL A 267 -38.09 -44.58 1.84
CA VAL A 267 -38.58 -43.95 3.06
C VAL A 267 -38.43 -42.43 2.90
N THR A 268 -39.53 -41.69 3.05
CA THR A 268 -39.45 -40.22 3.09
C THR A 268 -38.86 -39.80 4.40
N VAL A 269 -37.65 -39.20 4.32
CA VAL A 269 -36.90 -38.67 5.46
C VAL A 269 -36.92 -37.15 5.43
N THR A 270 -37.40 -36.55 6.51
CA THR A 270 -37.48 -35.10 6.67
C THR A 270 -36.33 -34.62 7.55
N MET A 271 -35.53 -33.73 7.03
CA MET A 271 -34.53 -32.95 7.77
C MET A 271 -35.19 -31.70 8.36
N HIS A 272 -34.95 -31.41 9.63
CA HIS A 272 -35.37 -30.22 10.31
C HIS A 272 -34.12 -29.48 10.80
N CYS A 273 -34.12 -28.16 10.70
CA CYS A 273 -33.07 -27.29 11.18
C CYS A 273 -33.59 -26.34 12.25
N ASP A 274 -33.06 -26.47 13.46
CA ASP A 274 -33.22 -25.48 14.52
C ASP A 274 -32.04 -24.49 14.38
N ARG A 275 -32.29 -23.35 13.75
CA ARG A 275 -31.25 -22.35 13.44
C ARG A 275 -30.69 -21.72 14.69
N ASP A 276 -31.50 -21.46 15.71
CA ASP A 276 -31.08 -20.82 16.94
C ASP A 276 -30.08 -21.69 17.73
N LEU A 277 -30.34 -22.99 17.77
CA LEU A 277 -29.51 -23.93 18.50
C LEU A 277 -28.42 -24.59 17.61
N GLY A 278 -28.49 -24.44 16.30
CA GLY A 278 -27.61 -25.13 15.35
C GLY A 278 -27.82 -26.66 15.36
N ILE A 279 -29.08 -27.12 15.49
CA ILE A 279 -29.39 -28.54 15.57
C ILE A 279 -30.10 -29.00 14.33
N ILE A 280 -29.57 -30.07 13.70
CA ILE A 280 -30.17 -30.77 12.55
C ILE A 280 -30.77 -32.08 13.07
N ARG A 281 -32.07 -32.33 12.76
CA ARG A 281 -32.79 -33.55 13.11
C ARG A 281 -33.39 -34.24 11.91
N PHE A 282 -33.34 -35.54 11.89
CA PHE A 282 -33.96 -36.36 10.87
C PHE A 282 -35.14 -37.15 11.44
N THR A 283 -36.26 -37.09 10.71
CA THR A 283 -37.51 -37.80 11.08
C THR A 283 -38.09 -38.53 9.87
N SER A 284 -38.95 -39.52 10.14
CA SER A 284 -39.69 -40.19 9.11
C SER A 284 -41.16 -40.42 9.51
N GLY A 285 -42.06 -40.49 8.55
CA GLY A 285 -43.49 -40.74 8.77
C GLY A 285 -44.10 -39.78 9.79
N ASN A 286 -44.67 -40.28 10.91
CA ASN A 286 -45.35 -39.49 11.93
C ASN A 286 -44.36 -38.74 12.86
N ALA A 287 -43.33 -38.11 12.32
CA ALA A 287 -42.27 -37.40 13.07
C ALA A 287 -41.43 -38.28 14.01
N ALA A 288 -41.36 -39.57 13.74
CA ALA A 288 -40.48 -40.47 14.50
C ALA A 288 -39.01 -40.22 14.11
N ALA A 289 -38.13 -40.24 15.12
CA ALA A 289 -36.67 -40.08 14.90
C ALA A 289 -36.18 -41.12 13.89
N TYR A 290 -35.45 -40.64 12.89
CA TYR A 290 -34.91 -41.50 11.82
C TYR A 290 -33.37 -41.49 11.92
N PRO A 291 -32.76 -42.55 12.48
CA PRO A 291 -31.29 -42.67 12.47
C PRO A 291 -30.78 -42.82 11.03
N LEU A 292 -29.80 -41.96 10.68
CA LEU A 292 -29.18 -42.04 9.38
C LEU A 292 -28.34 -43.33 9.24
N PRO A 293 -28.51 -44.07 8.13
CA PRO A 293 -27.82 -45.35 7.97
C PRO A 293 -26.30 -45.17 7.91
N MET A 294 -25.59 -46.15 8.41
CA MET A 294 -24.14 -46.21 8.38
C MET A 294 -23.65 -46.77 7.04
N TYR A 295 -22.83 -46.01 6.34
CA TYR A 295 -22.20 -46.44 5.08
C TYR A 295 -20.73 -46.75 5.32
N LYS A 296 -20.38 -48.04 5.37
CA LYS A 296 -19.03 -48.53 5.72
C LYS A 296 -17.94 -48.24 4.68
N GLN A 297 -18.30 -47.79 3.49
CA GLN A 297 -17.35 -47.63 2.38
C GLN A 297 -16.71 -46.23 2.31
N ILE A 298 -17.11 -45.33 3.14
CA ILE A 298 -16.63 -43.94 3.14
C ILE A 298 -15.90 -43.70 4.45
N ASP A 299 -14.68 -43.16 4.38
CA ASP A 299 -13.79 -42.88 5.50
C ASP A 299 -14.43 -41.90 6.50
N GLY A 300 -15.45 -42.32 7.21
CA GLY A 300 -15.94 -41.69 8.41
C GLY A 300 -16.72 -40.39 8.29
N ASN A 301 -16.55 -39.61 7.27
CA ASN A 301 -17.19 -38.29 7.08
C ASN A 301 -18.19 -38.37 5.91
N ASN A 302 -19.25 -39.09 6.11
CA ASN A 302 -20.23 -39.31 5.06
C ASN A 302 -21.45 -38.38 5.11
N LEU A 303 -21.53 -37.50 6.11
CA LEU A 303 -22.56 -36.46 6.22
C LEU A 303 -21.89 -35.08 6.24
N VAL A 304 -22.29 -34.25 5.30
CA VAL A 304 -21.78 -32.85 5.21
C VAL A 304 -22.93 -31.90 5.36
N ILE A 305 -22.83 -30.98 6.32
CA ILE A 305 -23.80 -29.91 6.51
C ILE A 305 -23.15 -28.58 6.18
N ILE A 306 -23.79 -27.80 5.33
CA ILE A 306 -23.38 -26.46 4.94
C ILE A 306 -24.44 -25.50 5.46
N ALA A 307 -24.04 -24.51 6.22
CA ALA A 307 -24.91 -23.48 6.78
C ALA A 307 -24.15 -22.15 6.84
N SER A 308 -24.87 -21.05 7.03
CA SER A 308 -24.26 -19.74 7.18
C SER A 308 -24.52 -19.14 8.55
N ARG A 309 -23.55 -18.33 9.02
CA ARG A 309 -23.69 -17.46 10.17
C ARG A 309 -22.80 -16.24 9.97
N THR A 310 -23.41 -15.07 10.00
CA THR A 310 -22.67 -13.80 10.00
C THR A 310 -22.04 -13.58 11.37
N ALA A 311 -20.74 -13.31 11.43
CA ALA A 311 -20.03 -13.03 12.66
C ALA A 311 -20.45 -11.66 13.22
N THR A 312 -21.08 -11.63 14.39
CA THR A 312 -21.68 -10.42 14.99
C THR A 312 -20.68 -9.38 15.48
N GLU A 313 -19.41 -9.74 15.65
CA GLU A 313 -18.35 -8.84 16.18
C GLU A 313 -17.36 -8.39 15.11
N ALA A 314 -17.52 -8.81 13.88
CA ALA A 314 -16.62 -8.49 12.78
C ALA A 314 -17.25 -7.45 11.84
N VAL A 315 -16.37 -6.75 11.15
CA VAL A 315 -16.77 -5.88 10.02
C VAL A 315 -17.12 -6.72 8.81
N ASP A 316 -17.94 -6.18 7.96
CA ASP A 316 -18.12 -6.69 6.62
C ASP A 316 -16.83 -6.44 5.81
N VAL A 317 -16.07 -7.50 5.56
CA VAL A 317 -14.74 -7.41 4.90
C VAL A 317 -14.82 -6.76 3.54
N ILE A 318 -15.90 -7.01 2.78
CA ILE A 318 -16.06 -6.40 1.46
C ILE A 318 -16.29 -4.88 1.49
N SER A 319 -16.63 -4.32 2.65
CA SER A 319 -16.81 -2.87 2.81
C SER A 319 -15.50 -2.10 2.98
N ALA A 320 -14.34 -2.77 3.03
CA ALA A 320 -13.03 -2.13 3.11
C ALA A 320 -12.77 -1.17 1.94
N SER A 321 -12.02 -0.09 2.19
CA SER A 321 -11.63 0.86 1.15
C SER A 321 -10.17 0.72 0.71
N GLU A 322 -9.37 0.00 1.47
CA GLU A 322 -7.93 -0.10 1.26
C GLU A 322 -7.44 -1.52 1.54
N VAL A 323 -6.34 -1.88 0.88
CA VAL A 323 -5.67 -3.14 1.06
C VAL A 323 -4.15 -2.95 1.14
N CYS A 324 -3.51 -3.65 2.05
CA CYS A 324 -2.06 -3.76 2.13
C CYS A 324 -1.66 -5.22 2.02
N CYS A 325 -0.63 -5.51 1.23
CA CYS A 325 -0.08 -6.84 1.08
C CYS A 325 1.17 -6.98 1.95
N HIS A 326 1.21 -8.02 2.79
CA HIS A 326 2.37 -8.32 3.62
C HIS A 326 2.41 -9.80 3.96
N ASP A 327 3.59 -10.43 3.90
CA ASP A 327 3.81 -11.85 4.23
C ASP A 327 2.81 -12.79 3.52
N SER A 328 2.61 -12.59 2.20
CA SER A 328 1.66 -13.34 1.36
C SER A 328 0.22 -13.33 1.87
N ARG A 329 -0.18 -12.29 2.59
CA ARG A 329 -1.51 -12.04 3.13
C ARG A 329 -2.02 -10.68 2.72
N LEU A 330 -3.34 -10.54 2.71
CA LEU A 330 -4.05 -9.30 2.45
C LEU A 330 -4.57 -8.75 3.77
N TYR A 331 -4.28 -7.50 4.04
CA TYR A 331 -4.76 -6.75 5.19
C TYR A 331 -5.72 -5.68 4.69
N PHE A 332 -7.01 -5.88 4.93
CA PHE A 332 -8.07 -4.92 4.56
C PHE A 332 -8.34 -3.95 5.70
N TYR A 333 -8.52 -2.68 5.37
CA TYR A 333 -8.81 -1.60 6.32
C TYR A 333 -9.60 -0.46 5.66
N GLY A 334 -9.89 0.61 6.43
CA GLY A 334 -10.63 1.77 5.92
C GLY A 334 -12.13 1.52 5.85
N TYR A 335 -12.70 0.88 6.86
CA TYR A 335 -14.14 0.66 7.01
C TYR A 335 -14.82 1.94 7.49
N GLU A 336 -16.01 2.27 6.95
CA GLU A 336 -16.75 3.48 7.35
C GLU A 336 -17.18 3.42 8.82
N ASP A 337 -17.76 2.29 9.24
CA ASP A 337 -18.31 2.11 10.59
C ASP A 337 -17.29 1.58 11.61
N ALA A 338 -16.10 1.20 11.17
CA ALA A 338 -15.05 0.62 12.00
C ALA A 338 -13.66 1.04 11.48
N ALA A 339 -13.43 2.34 11.38
CA ALA A 339 -12.24 2.93 10.78
C ALA A 339 -10.91 2.53 11.48
N ASP A 340 -10.99 1.96 12.68
CA ASP A 340 -9.89 1.43 13.48
C ASP A 340 -9.61 -0.06 13.27
N SER A 341 -10.30 -0.72 12.34
CA SER A 341 -10.30 -2.17 12.20
C SER A 341 -9.44 -2.66 11.04
N ILE A 342 -8.88 -3.86 11.22
CA ILE A 342 -8.11 -4.59 10.21
C ILE A 342 -8.69 -6.01 10.13
N ALA A 343 -8.85 -6.51 8.90
CA ALA A 343 -9.11 -7.92 8.63
C ALA A 343 -7.99 -8.50 7.77
N VAL A 344 -7.47 -9.67 8.14
CA VAL A 344 -6.35 -10.32 7.43
C VAL A 344 -6.80 -11.63 6.80
N SER A 345 -6.39 -11.86 5.55
CA SER A 345 -6.64 -13.10 4.83
C SER A 345 -5.74 -14.25 5.32
N LYS A 346 -6.11 -15.47 5.01
CA LYS A 346 -5.21 -16.63 5.07
C LYS A 346 -4.08 -16.46 4.05
N VAL A 347 -2.92 -17.08 4.31
CA VAL A 347 -1.78 -17.10 3.37
C VAL A 347 -2.25 -17.62 2.01
N SER A 348 -1.96 -16.88 0.96
CA SER A 348 -2.27 -17.23 -0.44
C SER A 348 -3.74 -17.63 -0.69
N SER A 349 -4.67 -17.11 0.13
CA SER A 349 -6.10 -17.37 0.02
C SER A 349 -6.88 -16.06 0.09
N PRO A 350 -7.04 -15.36 -1.04
CA PRO A 350 -7.58 -13.99 -1.09
C PRO A 350 -9.05 -13.89 -0.71
N LEU A 351 -9.80 -14.98 -0.76
CA LEU A 351 -11.22 -15.05 -0.42
C LEU A 351 -11.49 -15.80 0.91
N TYR A 352 -10.47 -15.92 1.76
CA TYR A 352 -10.62 -16.52 3.09
C TYR A 352 -10.06 -15.61 4.19
N PHE A 353 -10.96 -15.08 5.03
CA PHE A 353 -10.67 -14.19 6.16
C PHE A 353 -11.12 -14.86 7.45
N PRO A 354 -10.23 -15.54 8.18
CA PRO A 354 -10.59 -16.21 9.43
C PRO A 354 -10.96 -15.19 10.52
N VAL A 355 -11.88 -15.56 11.42
CA VAL A 355 -12.35 -14.68 12.51
C VAL A 355 -11.20 -14.17 13.39
N GLY A 356 -10.21 -15.00 13.70
CA GLY A 356 -9.02 -14.59 14.46
C GLY A 356 -8.14 -13.58 13.74
N GLY A 357 -8.31 -13.41 12.43
CA GLY A 357 -7.66 -12.40 11.62
C GLY A 357 -8.28 -11.01 11.69
N PHE A 358 -9.36 -10.82 12.46
CA PHE A 358 -9.98 -9.52 12.67
C PHE A 358 -9.48 -8.86 13.95
N LYS A 359 -9.20 -7.54 13.90
CA LYS A 359 -8.76 -6.78 15.06
C LYS A 359 -9.13 -5.31 14.96
N ARG A 360 -9.71 -4.75 16.02
CA ARG A 360 -9.72 -3.31 16.27
C ARG A 360 -8.38 -2.91 16.88
N VAL A 361 -7.69 -1.98 16.23
CA VAL A 361 -6.33 -1.55 16.60
C VAL A 361 -6.38 -0.60 17.78
N ASN A 362 -7.25 0.40 17.71
CA ASN A 362 -7.45 1.38 18.77
C ASN A 362 -8.87 1.94 18.70
N ASP A 363 -9.56 2.02 19.82
CA ASP A 363 -10.96 2.46 19.88
C ASP A 363 -11.06 3.97 19.57
N GLY A 364 -11.62 4.29 18.41
CA GLY A 364 -11.96 5.63 17.98
C GLY A 364 -10.91 6.40 17.14
N GLU A 365 -9.78 5.81 16.77
CA GLU A 365 -8.83 6.42 15.83
C GLU A 365 -8.87 5.72 14.47
N SER A 366 -9.07 6.48 13.37
CA SER A 366 -9.01 5.92 12.02
C SER A 366 -7.60 5.45 11.63
N ILE A 367 -7.52 4.34 10.93
CA ILE A 367 -6.30 3.90 10.27
C ILE A 367 -6.16 4.70 8.98
N GLU A 368 -5.13 5.54 8.93
CA GLU A 368 -4.83 6.34 7.75
C GLU A 368 -4.11 5.47 6.70
N LYS A 369 -3.15 4.64 7.12
CA LYS A 369 -2.42 3.75 6.23
C LYS A 369 -1.85 2.54 6.95
N LEU A 370 -1.78 1.41 6.24
CA LEU A 370 -0.94 0.27 6.61
C LEU A 370 0.29 0.26 5.70
N GLU A 371 1.47 0.16 6.31
CA GLU A 371 2.74 0.11 5.59
C GLU A 371 3.65 -0.99 6.13
N ALA A 372 4.19 -1.79 5.23
CA ALA A 372 5.13 -2.85 5.57
C ALA A 372 6.58 -2.37 5.42
N VAL A 373 7.41 -2.62 6.43
CA VAL A 373 8.84 -2.31 6.42
C VAL A 373 9.62 -3.56 6.77
N GLY A 374 10.19 -4.21 5.78
CA GLY A 374 10.81 -5.53 5.95
C GLY A 374 9.76 -6.54 6.40
N ASP A 375 10.01 -7.22 7.51
CA ASP A 375 9.11 -8.22 8.10
C ASP A 375 8.09 -7.62 9.08
N GLU A 376 8.10 -6.31 9.28
CA GLU A 376 7.23 -5.60 10.23
C GLU A 376 6.10 -4.87 9.49
N LEU A 377 4.88 -4.95 10.00
CA LEU A 377 3.71 -4.22 9.51
C LEU A 377 3.33 -3.14 10.52
N TYR A 378 3.12 -1.93 10.03
CA TYR A 378 2.73 -0.78 10.85
C TYR A 378 1.38 -0.24 10.42
N ALA A 379 0.53 0.05 11.40
CA ALA A 379 -0.68 0.84 11.22
C ALA A 379 -0.41 2.27 11.67
N VAL A 380 -0.45 3.19 10.72
CA VAL A 380 -0.40 4.63 10.98
C VAL A 380 -1.84 5.11 11.12
N LEU A 381 -2.21 5.47 12.35
CA LEU A 381 -3.52 6.00 12.68
C LEU A 381 -3.49 7.53 12.65
N SER A 382 -4.63 8.15 12.82
CA SER A 382 -4.72 9.61 12.82
C SER A 382 -3.82 10.30 13.84
N ASN A 383 -3.59 9.70 15.03
CA ASN A 383 -2.74 10.29 16.08
C ASN A 383 -1.77 9.30 16.74
N SER A 384 -1.60 8.11 16.17
CA SER A 384 -0.74 7.08 16.76
C SER A 384 -0.20 6.11 15.72
N ILE A 385 0.84 5.38 16.07
CA ILE A 385 1.42 4.31 15.26
C ILE A 385 1.40 3.03 16.08
N TYR A 386 0.90 1.97 15.47
CA TYR A 386 0.86 0.62 16.04
C TYR A 386 1.70 -0.32 15.19
N GLU A 387 2.37 -1.25 15.85
CA GLU A 387 2.91 -2.43 15.21
C GLU A 387 1.83 -3.51 15.18
N VAL A 388 1.59 -4.05 13.99
CA VAL A 388 0.59 -5.09 13.74
C VAL A 388 1.31 -6.41 13.51
N ALA A 389 0.95 -7.44 14.25
CA ALA A 389 1.56 -8.76 14.13
C ALA A 389 0.51 -9.85 14.21
N LEU A 390 0.69 -10.90 13.42
CA LEU A 390 -0.11 -12.11 13.51
C LEU A 390 0.59 -13.09 14.46
N LYS A 391 0.01 -13.30 15.63
CA LYS A 391 0.47 -14.30 16.58
C LYS A 391 -0.03 -15.67 16.12
N LYS A 392 0.91 -16.54 15.79
CA LYS A 392 0.57 -17.93 15.44
C LYS A 392 -0.03 -18.63 16.67
N GLY A 393 -1.16 -19.26 16.48
CA GLY A 393 -1.77 -20.09 17.49
C GLY A 393 -0.89 -21.28 17.87
N GLU A 394 -0.92 -21.67 19.11
CA GLU A 394 -0.17 -22.84 19.59
C GLU A 394 -0.85 -24.12 19.10
N ARG A 395 -0.06 -25.02 18.52
CA ARG A 395 -0.49 -26.37 18.18
C ARG A 395 -0.22 -27.27 19.38
N PHE A 396 -1.26 -27.66 20.08
CA PHE A 396 -1.12 -28.66 21.13
C PHE A 396 -0.95 -30.07 20.52
N SER A 397 0.22 -30.65 20.67
CA SER A 397 0.49 -32.05 20.36
C SER A 397 0.17 -32.92 21.58
N GLY A 398 -1.05 -32.85 22.09
CA GLY A 398 -1.48 -33.61 23.25
C GLY A 398 -2.51 -34.70 22.92
N THR A 399 -2.56 -35.75 23.71
CA THR A 399 -3.60 -36.78 23.65
C THR A 399 -4.97 -36.12 23.86
N PRO A 400 -6.00 -36.42 23.05
CA PRO A 400 -7.33 -35.84 23.18
C PRO A 400 -7.92 -36.07 24.57
N ILE A 401 -8.32 -34.99 25.23
CA ILE A 401 -9.05 -35.09 26.52
C ILE A 401 -10.52 -35.38 26.21
N LYS A 402 -11.10 -36.35 26.94
CA LYS A 402 -12.48 -36.77 26.77
C LYS A 402 -13.47 -35.59 26.75
N GLY A 403 -14.24 -35.47 25.68
CA GLY A 403 -15.49 -34.70 25.66
C GLY A 403 -15.60 -33.50 24.76
N ASN A 404 -14.50 -32.83 24.36
CA ASN A 404 -14.54 -31.68 23.43
C ASN A 404 -13.25 -31.57 22.64
N ILE A 405 -13.14 -32.35 21.57
CA ILE A 405 -11.92 -32.41 20.74
C ILE A 405 -11.73 -31.16 19.93
N ALA A 406 -12.80 -30.51 19.50
CA ALA A 406 -12.73 -29.33 18.63
C ALA A 406 -12.23 -28.08 19.35
N GLU A 407 -12.54 -27.89 20.62
CA GLU A 407 -12.16 -26.69 21.39
C GLU A 407 -10.76 -26.73 22.01
N THR A 408 -10.19 -27.92 22.21
CA THR A 408 -8.91 -28.06 22.94
C THR A 408 -7.68 -28.22 22.07
N LEU A 409 -7.82 -28.44 20.76
CA LEU A 409 -6.70 -28.75 19.88
C LEU A 409 -6.19 -27.59 19.05
N PHE A 410 -6.80 -26.42 19.10
CA PHE A 410 -6.49 -25.35 18.19
C PHE A 410 -6.66 -23.96 18.81
N GLU A 411 -5.56 -23.27 19.09
CA GLU A 411 -5.59 -21.81 19.14
C GLU A 411 -5.37 -21.27 17.73
N PRO A 412 -6.34 -20.54 17.18
CA PRO A 412 -6.19 -19.93 15.87
C PRO A 412 -5.12 -18.82 15.89
N ASP A 413 -4.59 -18.52 14.70
CA ASP A 413 -3.75 -17.33 14.51
C ASP A 413 -4.55 -16.08 14.91
N LYS A 414 -4.00 -15.22 15.76
CA LYS A 414 -4.68 -14.01 16.21
C LYS A 414 -3.93 -12.76 15.80
N LEU A 415 -4.65 -11.83 15.17
CA LEU A 415 -4.11 -10.50 14.90
C LEU A 415 -3.95 -9.73 16.22
N SER A 416 -2.77 -9.13 16.40
CA SER A 416 -2.45 -8.31 17.57
C SER A 416 -1.90 -6.96 17.13
N ALA A 417 -2.22 -5.91 17.87
CA ALA A 417 -1.68 -4.58 17.63
C ALA A 417 -1.09 -4.04 18.94
N SER A 418 0.09 -3.46 18.87
CA SER A 418 0.78 -2.85 20.00
C SER A 418 1.14 -1.40 19.72
N LEU A 419 0.75 -0.49 20.63
CA LEU A 419 1.08 0.92 20.49
C LEU A 419 2.60 1.11 20.49
N LEU A 420 3.12 1.73 19.45
CA LEU A 420 4.53 2.07 19.31
C LEU A 420 4.78 3.51 19.72
N GLN A 421 4.02 4.46 19.16
CA GLN A 421 4.24 5.88 19.33
C GLN A 421 2.92 6.66 19.21
N LYS A 422 2.80 7.76 19.98
CA LYS A 422 1.75 8.77 19.77
C LYS A 422 2.28 9.92 18.92
N ILE A 423 1.43 10.43 18.02
CA ILE A 423 1.73 11.56 17.14
C ILE A 423 0.94 12.77 17.63
N GLN A 424 1.61 13.90 17.76
CA GLN A 424 0.93 15.14 18.09
C GLN A 424 0.42 15.84 16.83
N GLY A 425 -0.85 16.20 16.81
CA GLY A 425 -1.43 17.03 15.75
C GLY A 425 -2.02 16.25 14.55
N GLY A 426 -1.92 14.94 14.50
CA GLY A 426 -2.52 14.12 13.45
C GLY A 426 -1.62 13.90 12.23
N VAL A 427 -2.06 13.02 11.33
CA VAL A 427 -1.34 12.60 10.11
C VAL A 427 -2.07 13.07 8.86
N VAL A 428 -1.34 13.45 7.83
CA VAL A 428 -1.88 13.69 6.47
C VAL A 428 -1.76 12.38 5.68
N ARG A 429 -2.87 11.72 5.44
CA ARG A 429 -2.98 10.35 4.91
C ARG A 429 -2.15 10.10 3.66
N ASP A 430 -2.33 10.91 2.62
CA ASP A 430 -1.73 10.68 1.30
C ASP A 430 -0.23 10.96 1.27
N THR A 431 0.35 11.39 2.41
CA THR A 431 1.79 11.58 2.57
C THR A 431 2.50 10.40 3.23
N VAL A 432 1.76 9.40 3.71
CA VAL A 432 2.33 8.22 4.37
C VAL A 432 2.89 7.26 3.31
N LEU A 433 4.19 7.03 3.34
CA LEU A 433 4.88 6.14 2.39
C LEU A 433 6.02 5.38 3.05
N GLN A 434 6.19 4.12 2.62
CA GLN A 434 7.37 3.32 2.91
C GLN A 434 8.51 3.72 1.97
N ILE A 435 9.69 3.99 2.53
CA ILE A 435 10.89 4.33 1.76
C ILE A 435 12.18 3.96 2.53
N GLY A 436 13.09 3.27 1.87
CA GLY A 436 14.43 2.97 2.39
C GLY A 436 14.45 2.30 3.77
N GLY A 437 13.49 1.42 4.07
CA GLY A 437 13.39 0.76 5.38
C GLY A 437 12.81 1.64 6.49
N SER A 438 12.10 2.72 6.12
CA SER A 438 11.43 3.66 7.02
C SER A 438 10.02 3.94 6.52
N ILE A 439 9.17 4.49 7.39
CA ILE A 439 7.91 5.12 7.00
C ILE A 439 8.06 6.62 7.17
N ALA A 440 7.83 7.37 6.11
CA ALA A 440 7.82 8.83 6.16
C ALA A 440 6.41 9.36 5.98
N PHE A 441 6.06 10.44 6.66
CA PHE A 441 4.77 11.08 6.55
C PHE A 441 4.80 12.53 7.03
N MET A 442 3.83 13.32 6.60
CA MET A 442 3.61 14.67 7.07
C MET A 442 2.54 14.67 8.17
N GLY A 443 2.83 15.36 9.28
CA GLY A 443 1.85 15.66 10.32
C GLY A 443 1.01 16.89 9.98
N LYS A 444 -0.22 16.97 10.51
CA LYS A 444 -1.07 18.17 10.42
C LYS A 444 -0.46 19.37 11.18
N ASP A 445 0.55 19.12 12.03
CA ASP A 445 1.40 20.15 12.66
C ASP A 445 2.45 20.74 11.70
N ARG A 446 2.43 20.33 10.41
CA ARG A 446 3.35 20.78 9.36
C ARG A 446 4.79 20.37 9.56
N ARG A 447 4.99 19.24 10.19
CA ARG A 447 6.29 18.59 10.31
C ARG A 447 6.29 17.31 9.50
N VAL A 448 7.44 16.92 9.02
CA VAL A 448 7.63 15.62 8.38
C VAL A 448 8.38 14.72 9.34
N TYR A 449 7.84 13.56 9.52
CA TYR A 449 8.36 12.53 10.42
C TYR A 449 8.87 11.33 9.63
N ALA A 450 9.86 10.65 10.18
CA ALA A 450 10.29 9.35 9.72
C ALA A 450 10.33 8.36 10.89
N LEU A 451 9.64 7.24 10.73
CA LEU A 451 9.74 6.10 11.64
C LEU A 451 10.86 5.19 11.16
N GLU A 452 11.94 5.11 11.94
CA GLU A 452 13.12 4.29 11.67
C GLU A 452 13.40 3.39 12.85
N LYS A 453 13.48 2.09 12.62
CA LYS A 453 13.77 1.12 13.67
C LYS A 453 12.93 1.37 14.93
N ARG A 454 11.63 1.57 14.76
CA ARG A 454 10.64 1.85 15.82
C ARG A 454 10.81 3.21 16.54
N VAL A 455 11.64 4.11 16.03
CA VAL A 455 11.85 5.46 16.59
C VAL A 455 11.33 6.50 15.62
N LEU A 456 10.42 7.34 16.10
CA LEU A 456 9.88 8.45 15.32
C LEU A 456 10.83 9.67 15.45
N LYS A 457 11.26 10.20 14.31
CA LYS A 457 12.15 11.35 14.21
C LYS A 457 11.50 12.46 13.40
N ASP A 458 11.59 13.69 13.86
CA ASP A 458 11.29 14.88 13.06
C ASP A 458 12.44 15.12 12.07
N ILE A 459 12.14 15.02 10.78
CA ILE A 459 13.09 15.25 9.68
C ILE A 459 12.87 16.59 8.98
N SER A 460 11.88 17.38 9.41
CA SER A 460 11.53 18.66 8.82
C SER A 460 12.28 19.85 9.43
N SER A 461 12.89 19.66 10.59
CA SER A 461 13.46 20.75 11.41
C SER A 461 14.56 21.55 10.71
N THR A 462 15.10 21.06 9.60
CA THR A 462 16.18 21.69 8.84
C THR A 462 15.70 22.61 7.73
N ASP A 463 14.41 22.57 7.35
CA ASP A 463 13.90 23.34 6.21
C ASP A 463 12.63 24.15 6.53
N LYS A 464 12.76 25.46 6.47
CA LYS A 464 11.65 26.40 6.69
C LYS A 464 10.57 26.36 5.60
N ARG A 465 10.86 25.80 4.42
CA ARG A 465 9.90 25.70 3.31
C ARG A 465 8.76 24.75 3.65
N ILE A 466 9.02 23.72 4.46
CA ILE A 466 7.99 22.77 4.90
C ILE A 466 6.90 23.46 5.71
N SER A 467 7.28 24.37 6.62
CA SER A 467 6.32 25.16 7.38
C SER A 467 5.50 26.14 6.51
N GLY A 468 6.02 26.50 5.34
CA GLY A 468 5.35 27.35 4.35
C GLY A 468 4.33 26.64 3.46
N LEU A 469 4.28 25.30 3.46
CA LEU A 469 3.25 24.51 2.74
C LEU A 469 1.84 24.64 3.35
N SER A 470 1.62 25.63 4.14
CA SER A 470 0.52 25.79 5.11
C SER A 470 -0.88 25.91 4.52
N GLU A 471 -1.03 26.29 3.26
CA GLU A 471 -2.34 26.62 2.68
C GLU A 471 -3.01 25.45 1.94
N GLN A 472 -2.30 24.33 1.74
CA GLN A 472 -2.75 23.23 0.91
C GLN A 472 -2.48 21.84 1.54
N LEU A 473 -2.60 21.72 2.86
CA LEU A 473 -2.37 20.43 3.54
C LEU A 473 -3.33 19.33 3.08
N ASP A 474 -4.57 19.68 2.78
CA ASP A 474 -5.60 18.72 2.38
C ASP A 474 -5.35 18.12 1.00
N THR A 475 -4.50 18.75 0.18
CA THR A 475 -4.10 18.26 -1.14
C THR A 475 -2.66 17.75 -1.18
N ALA A 476 -1.95 17.79 -0.06
CA ALA A 476 -0.59 17.29 0.02
C ALA A 476 -0.56 15.77 -0.10
N HIS A 477 0.30 15.28 -0.96
CA HIS A 477 0.57 13.85 -1.13
C HIS A 477 2.06 13.61 -1.27
N ALA A 478 2.48 12.36 -1.21
CA ALA A 478 3.88 12.03 -1.37
C ALA A 478 4.10 10.93 -2.42
N VAL A 479 5.28 10.97 -3.04
CA VAL A 479 5.70 9.98 -4.02
C VAL A 479 7.16 9.60 -3.74
N THR A 480 7.51 8.32 -3.86
CA THR A 480 8.89 7.87 -3.75
C THR A 480 9.57 7.86 -5.10
N VAL A 481 10.74 8.51 -5.22
CA VAL A 481 11.58 8.48 -6.42
C VAL A 481 12.98 8.01 -6.04
N GLU A 482 13.33 6.78 -6.42
CA GLU A 482 14.53 6.11 -5.92
C GLU A 482 14.55 6.09 -4.37
N GLU A 483 15.57 6.66 -3.73
CA GLU A 483 15.68 6.79 -2.27
C GLU A 483 15.16 8.15 -1.75
N ASN A 484 14.42 8.88 -2.57
CA ASN A 484 13.93 10.21 -2.23
C ASN A 484 12.44 10.17 -1.93
N TYR A 485 12.07 10.79 -0.82
CA TYR A 485 10.70 11.11 -0.45
C TYR A 485 10.34 12.47 -1.05
N LEU A 486 9.40 12.51 -1.98
CA LEU A 486 8.87 13.72 -2.56
C LEU A 486 7.57 14.09 -1.88
N LEU A 487 7.54 15.24 -1.22
CA LEU A 487 6.33 15.83 -0.68
C LEU A 487 5.82 16.87 -1.68
N ILE A 488 4.62 16.65 -2.19
CA ILE A 488 4.00 17.43 -3.24
C ILE A 488 2.79 18.16 -2.67
N SER A 489 2.74 19.46 -2.87
CA SER A 489 1.60 20.30 -2.48
C SER A 489 1.42 21.37 -3.55
N GLY A 490 0.40 21.22 -4.40
CA GLY A 490 0.23 22.03 -5.60
C GLY A 490 1.44 21.96 -6.53
N GLU A 491 2.00 23.11 -6.92
CA GLU A 491 3.20 23.19 -7.77
C GLU A 491 4.53 22.99 -6.98
N THR A 492 4.47 22.90 -5.65
CA THR A 492 5.66 22.77 -4.81
C THR A 492 6.02 21.30 -4.60
N VAL A 493 7.22 20.93 -4.98
CA VAL A 493 7.76 19.58 -4.77
C VAL A 493 9.01 19.67 -3.91
N LEU A 494 8.92 19.23 -2.67
CA LEU A 494 10.03 19.14 -1.74
C LEU A 494 10.57 17.71 -1.73
N CYS A 495 11.84 17.57 -2.01
CA CYS A 495 12.54 16.28 -2.03
C CYS A 495 13.40 16.13 -0.78
N CYS A 496 13.22 15.04 -0.05
CA CYS A 496 14.09 14.61 1.03
C CYS A 496 14.75 13.29 0.69
N ASN A 497 16.07 13.26 0.60
CA ASN A 497 16.79 12.00 0.52
C ASN A 497 16.73 11.29 1.88
N MET A 498 16.24 10.06 1.89
CA MET A 498 16.05 9.28 3.12
C MET A 498 17.31 8.53 3.60
N GLY A 499 18.46 8.80 2.98
CA GLY A 499 19.75 8.35 3.45
C GLY A 499 20.17 8.96 4.80
N LYS A 500 21.44 8.89 5.13
CA LYS A 500 21.95 9.33 6.45
C LYS A 500 21.69 10.81 6.74
N ALA A 501 21.87 11.69 5.77
CA ALA A 501 21.87 13.14 5.98
C ALA A 501 20.49 13.81 5.92
N LYS A 502 19.44 13.13 5.48
CA LYS A 502 18.04 13.63 5.40
C LYS A 502 17.90 15.13 5.09
N ARG A 503 18.31 15.53 3.90
CA ARG A 503 18.29 16.91 3.45
C ARG A 503 17.14 17.17 2.51
N TRP A 504 16.59 18.38 2.60
CA TRP A 504 15.49 18.83 1.78
C TRP A 504 15.97 19.72 0.64
N PHE A 505 15.46 19.44 -0.58
CA PHE A 505 15.68 20.21 -1.80
C PHE A 505 14.35 20.57 -2.43
N LEU A 506 14.29 21.70 -3.13
CA LEU A 506 13.13 22.02 -3.96
C LEU A 506 13.36 21.44 -5.36
N TRP A 507 12.43 20.60 -5.82
CA TRP A 507 12.42 20.14 -7.22
C TRP A 507 11.44 20.99 -8.00
N ARG A 508 11.90 21.54 -9.10
CA ARG A 508 11.08 22.34 -9.99
C ARG A 508 10.62 21.44 -11.12
N LEU A 509 9.38 21.04 -11.09
CA LEU A 509 8.73 20.33 -12.19
C LEU A 509 8.03 21.33 -13.11
N PRO A 510 7.77 20.98 -14.38
CA PRO A 510 6.99 21.83 -15.28
C PRO A 510 5.59 22.11 -14.71
N LYS A 511 5.06 23.26 -15.08
CA LYS A 511 3.71 23.67 -14.72
C LYS A 511 2.67 22.94 -15.57
N GLY A 512 1.45 22.87 -15.06
CA GLY A 512 0.30 22.29 -15.77
C GLY A 512 0.03 20.82 -15.49
N GLY A 513 0.69 20.25 -14.47
CA GLY A 513 0.45 18.90 -13.97
C GLY A 513 1.28 18.60 -12.74
N TYR A 514 1.10 17.43 -12.17
CA TYR A 514 1.85 16.97 -11.01
C TYR A 514 2.09 15.45 -11.06
N LEU A 515 3.14 15.00 -10.37
CA LEU A 515 3.36 13.58 -10.13
C LEU A 515 2.35 13.11 -9.09
N LYS A 516 1.51 12.14 -9.47
CA LYS A 516 0.46 11.64 -8.61
C LYS A 516 0.93 10.45 -7.76
N GLU A 517 1.48 9.47 -8.41
CA GLU A 517 1.90 8.24 -7.75
C GLU A 517 2.98 7.50 -8.53
N ARG A 518 3.59 6.51 -7.87
CA ARG A 518 4.57 5.61 -8.44
C ARG A 518 3.93 4.26 -8.68
N VAL A 519 4.04 3.78 -9.90
CA VAL A 519 3.75 2.40 -10.27
C VAL A 519 5.04 1.59 -10.12
N ALA A 520 5.15 0.79 -9.06
CA ALA A 520 6.36 0.06 -8.75
C ALA A 520 6.55 -1.13 -9.70
N LEU A 521 7.59 -1.08 -10.52
CA LEU A 521 8.06 -2.18 -11.38
C LEU A 521 9.51 -2.48 -11.02
N ASP A 522 9.94 -3.74 -11.04
CA ASP A 522 11.17 -4.22 -10.40
C ASP A 522 12.47 -3.48 -10.75
N GLN A 523 12.59 -2.96 -11.95
CA GLN A 523 13.83 -2.27 -12.35
C GLN A 523 13.60 -0.90 -12.99
N LYS A 524 12.36 -0.59 -13.34
CA LYS A 524 11.97 0.68 -13.93
C LYS A 524 10.75 1.20 -13.22
N ASN A 525 10.92 2.20 -12.38
CA ASN A 525 9.80 2.87 -11.78
C ASN A 525 9.10 3.73 -12.83
N ILE A 526 7.82 3.48 -13.02
CA ILE A 526 6.93 4.35 -13.79
C ILE A 526 6.20 5.26 -12.80
N TYR A 527 6.01 6.49 -13.20
CA TYR A 527 5.31 7.51 -12.42
C TYR A 527 4.10 7.97 -13.20
N ILE A 528 3.00 8.19 -12.53
CA ILE A 528 1.82 8.78 -13.14
C ILE A 528 1.93 10.30 -13.03
N TRP A 529 1.91 10.97 -14.17
CA TRP A 529 1.78 12.42 -14.29
C TRP A 529 0.36 12.77 -14.66
N GLU A 530 -0.29 13.61 -13.89
CA GLU A 530 -1.67 14.01 -14.10
C GLU A 530 -1.74 15.50 -14.47
N LYS A 531 -2.51 15.82 -15.51
CA LYS A 531 -2.91 17.18 -15.84
C LYS A 531 -4.28 17.47 -15.19
N PRO A 532 -4.37 18.32 -14.17
CA PRO A 532 -5.62 18.55 -13.44
C PRO A 532 -6.71 19.17 -14.31
N ASP A 533 -6.34 19.98 -15.29
CA ASP A 533 -7.29 20.69 -16.16
C ASP A 533 -8.02 19.74 -17.12
N THR A 534 -7.32 18.78 -17.69
CA THR A 534 -7.86 17.79 -18.65
C THR A 534 -8.12 16.43 -18.03
N ARG A 535 -7.63 16.18 -16.80
CA ARG A 535 -7.63 14.88 -16.13
C ARG A 535 -6.91 13.76 -16.90
N GLU A 536 -6.14 14.13 -17.89
CA GLU A 536 -5.30 13.18 -18.60
C GLU A 536 -4.18 12.67 -17.71
N SER A 537 -3.92 11.37 -17.78
CA SER A 537 -2.83 10.72 -17.05
C SER A 537 -1.82 10.12 -18.01
N PHE A 538 -0.54 10.33 -17.75
CA PHE A 538 0.57 9.90 -18.59
C PHE A 538 1.57 9.06 -17.79
N ALA A 539 2.16 8.07 -18.46
CA ALA A 539 3.26 7.31 -17.90
C ALA A 539 4.59 8.03 -18.09
N MET A 540 5.31 8.27 -17.00
CA MET A 540 6.60 8.94 -16.97
C MET A 540 7.68 7.98 -16.47
N GLN A 541 8.88 8.11 -17.01
CA GLN A 541 10.08 7.44 -16.51
C GLN A 541 11.04 8.46 -15.93
N TYR A 542 11.63 8.15 -14.77
CA TYR A 542 12.72 8.95 -14.18
C TYR A 542 14.07 8.41 -14.61
N GLY A 543 15.00 9.28 -14.98
CA GLY A 543 16.36 8.87 -15.35
C GLY A 543 16.98 9.65 -16.49
N ALA A 544 16.23 10.52 -17.19
CA ALA A 544 16.73 11.38 -18.26
C ALA A 544 17.60 12.51 -17.71
N ASN A 545 18.36 13.18 -18.59
CA ASN A 545 19.12 14.39 -18.24
C ASN A 545 18.25 15.65 -18.32
N GLU A 546 17.09 15.55 -18.94
CA GLU A 546 16.11 16.60 -19.16
C GLU A 546 14.73 16.15 -18.76
N ASP A 547 13.86 17.08 -18.41
CA ASP A 547 12.44 16.82 -18.25
C ASP A 547 11.78 16.89 -19.64
N ILE A 548 11.17 15.77 -20.06
CA ILE A 548 10.42 15.67 -21.34
C ILE A 548 8.99 15.27 -20.99
N PHE A 549 8.10 16.24 -20.98
CA PHE A 549 6.71 16.06 -20.61
C PHE A 549 5.81 15.88 -21.85
N PRO A 550 4.58 15.39 -21.68
CA PRO A 550 3.61 15.36 -22.75
C PRO A 550 3.49 16.73 -23.44
N ASP A 551 3.05 16.75 -24.70
CA ASP A 551 3.02 17.93 -25.59
C ASP A 551 4.41 18.44 -26.00
N ASN A 552 5.44 17.58 -25.94
CA ASN A 552 6.82 17.92 -26.31
C ASN A 552 7.41 19.09 -25.50
N VAL A 553 6.93 19.30 -24.30
CA VAL A 553 7.51 20.28 -23.38
C VAL A 553 8.82 19.73 -22.85
N THR A 554 9.93 20.25 -23.36
CA THR A 554 11.27 19.89 -22.89
C THR A 554 11.82 20.98 -21.99
N ARG A 555 12.39 20.58 -20.86
CA ARG A 555 13.04 21.48 -19.92
C ARG A 555 14.35 20.89 -19.44
N HIS A 556 15.44 21.66 -19.61
CA HIS A 556 16.71 21.32 -18.98
C HIS A 556 16.59 21.40 -17.44
N VAL A 557 17.09 20.40 -16.75
CA VAL A 557 17.19 20.43 -15.28
C VAL A 557 18.32 21.38 -14.90
N GLU A 558 17.95 22.55 -14.39
CA GLU A 558 18.90 23.56 -13.91
C GLU A 558 18.99 23.51 -12.40
N ILE A 559 20.17 23.22 -11.88
CA ILE A 559 20.40 23.12 -10.45
C ILE A 559 20.85 24.45 -9.86
N SER A 560 20.50 24.73 -8.62
CA SER A 560 21.17 25.73 -7.83
C SER A 560 21.64 25.12 -6.49
N LEU A 561 22.81 25.52 -6.05
CA LEU A 561 23.37 25.16 -4.74
C LEU A 561 23.87 26.43 -4.05
N ASP A 562 23.36 26.67 -2.85
CA ASP A 562 23.75 27.78 -1.98
C ASP A 562 24.36 27.23 -0.69
N THR A 563 25.63 27.56 -0.41
CA THR A 563 26.25 27.26 0.87
C THR A 563 25.80 28.27 1.91
N ASP A 564 25.79 27.89 3.17
CA ASP A 564 25.68 28.86 4.26
C ASP A 564 26.90 29.79 4.31
N PHE A 565 26.68 30.96 4.88
CA PHE A 565 27.78 31.90 5.09
C PHE A 565 28.84 31.28 6.02
N SER A 566 30.07 31.18 5.55
CA SER A 566 31.19 30.69 6.35
C SER A 566 32.15 31.84 6.71
N ASP A 567 32.42 32.00 7.98
CA ASP A 567 33.40 32.90 8.52
C ASP A 567 34.78 32.25 8.75
N PHE A 568 34.91 30.99 8.32
CA PHE A 568 36.11 30.15 8.48
C PHE A 568 36.58 30.02 9.95
N GLY A 569 35.65 30.06 10.90
CA GLY A 569 35.91 29.94 12.33
C GLY A 569 36.53 31.18 12.97
N THR A 570 36.62 32.31 12.27
CA THR A 570 37.18 33.58 12.80
C THR A 570 36.31 34.78 12.40
N PRO A 571 35.10 34.92 12.98
CA PRO A 571 34.12 35.92 12.54
C PRO A 571 34.60 37.39 12.72
N TRP A 572 35.53 37.62 13.63
CA TRP A 572 36.10 38.96 13.91
C TRP A 572 37.23 39.37 12.96
N CYS A 573 37.75 38.44 12.14
CA CYS A 573 38.82 38.76 11.20
C CYS A 573 38.28 39.04 9.81
N LYS A 574 38.74 40.13 9.21
CA LYS A 574 38.56 40.34 7.77
C LYS A 574 39.46 39.40 6.96
N LYS A 575 39.03 39.01 5.80
CA LYS A 575 39.70 37.98 4.96
C LYS A 575 39.95 38.49 3.56
N ALA A 576 41.02 37.99 2.97
CA ALA A 576 41.27 38.04 1.56
C ALA A 576 41.19 36.60 1.00
N ILE A 577 40.23 36.34 0.15
CA ILE A 577 40.08 35.03 -0.48
C ILE A 577 40.91 35.03 -1.77
N ASP A 578 41.99 34.24 -1.75
CA ASP A 578 42.97 34.23 -2.84
C ASP A 578 42.52 33.26 -3.95
N ALA A 579 41.86 32.16 -3.59
CA ALA A 579 41.32 31.18 -4.54
C ALA A 579 40.22 30.36 -3.91
N VAL A 580 39.31 29.91 -4.74
CA VAL A 580 38.32 28.88 -4.42
C VAL A 580 38.51 27.71 -5.39
N PHE A 581 38.59 26.50 -4.86
CA PHE A 581 38.68 25.29 -5.63
C PHE A 581 37.34 24.58 -5.51
N ILE A 582 36.78 24.20 -6.65
CA ILE A 582 35.51 23.45 -6.72
C ILE A 582 35.81 22.14 -7.40
N THR A 583 35.53 21.04 -6.72
CA THR A 583 35.66 19.69 -7.28
C THR A 583 34.28 19.23 -7.73
N ALA A 584 34.06 19.24 -9.05
CA ALA A 584 32.77 18.94 -9.64
C ALA A 584 32.91 18.26 -11.00
N ALA A 585 31.82 17.60 -11.43
CA ALA A 585 31.64 17.10 -12.79
C ALA A 585 30.38 17.74 -13.39
N SER A 586 30.47 18.22 -14.64
CA SER A 586 29.36 18.80 -15.38
C SER A 586 29.66 18.76 -16.88
N GLU A 587 28.64 18.55 -17.70
CA GLU A 587 28.79 18.64 -19.18
C GLU A 587 28.79 20.05 -19.69
N GLY A 588 28.30 20.99 -18.90
CA GLY A 588 28.18 22.40 -19.27
C GLY A 588 29.02 23.33 -18.42
N SER A 589 28.75 24.62 -18.54
CA SER A 589 29.37 25.64 -17.72
C SER A 589 28.73 25.74 -16.36
N ILE A 590 29.54 25.90 -15.33
CA ILE A 590 29.08 26.18 -13.96
C ILE A 590 29.21 27.69 -13.73
N LYS A 591 28.09 28.33 -13.37
CA LYS A 591 28.06 29.73 -12.94
C LYS A 591 28.30 29.79 -11.43
N VAL A 592 29.28 30.52 -11.01
CA VAL A 592 29.66 30.63 -9.59
C VAL A 592 29.57 32.08 -9.13
N SER A 593 28.86 32.32 -8.04
CA SER A 593 28.75 33.62 -7.38
C SER A 593 29.27 33.54 -5.96
N PHE A 594 29.91 34.62 -5.50
CA PHE A 594 30.48 34.71 -4.16
C PHE A 594 29.93 35.90 -3.36
N GLY A 595 29.61 35.67 -2.10
CA GLY A 595 29.14 36.70 -1.17
C GLY A 595 27.76 37.27 -1.52
N ASP A 596 27.41 38.39 -0.88
CA ASP A 596 26.17 39.12 -1.14
C ASP A 596 26.25 39.98 -2.41
N ARG A 597 27.47 40.20 -2.92
CA ARG A 597 27.70 40.91 -4.20
C ARG A 597 27.80 39.90 -5.32
N ALA A 598 26.96 40.02 -6.30
CA ALA A 598 26.92 39.14 -7.48
C ALA A 598 28.20 39.25 -8.32
N GLN A 599 29.32 38.71 -7.83
CA GLN A 599 30.48 38.46 -8.70
C GLN A 599 30.27 37.09 -9.32
N LEU A 600 29.90 37.08 -10.56
CA LEU A 600 29.64 35.87 -11.35
C LEU A 600 30.92 35.42 -12.04
N HIS A 601 31.39 34.23 -11.69
CA HIS A 601 32.51 33.59 -12.38
C HIS A 601 31.95 32.39 -13.15
N LEU A 602 32.30 32.27 -14.42
CA LEU A 602 31.94 31.14 -15.26
C LEU A 602 33.14 30.19 -15.36
N CYS A 603 32.89 28.94 -15.14
CA CYS A 603 33.87 27.88 -15.38
C CYS A 603 33.21 26.68 -16.05
N GLU A 604 33.94 26.01 -16.92
CA GLU A 604 33.48 24.78 -17.55
C GLU A 604 34.12 23.60 -16.90
N CYS A 605 33.30 22.58 -16.56
CA CYS A 605 33.74 21.33 -15.97
C CYS A 605 33.19 20.17 -16.82
N PRO A 606 33.82 19.83 -17.94
CA PRO A 606 33.34 18.74 -18.78
C PRO A 606 33.49 17.40 -18.08
N ILE A 607 32.48 16.54 -18.24
CA ILE A 607 32.55 15.15 -17.80
C ILE A 607 33.50 14.39 -18.71
N ASN A 608 34.45 13.67 -18.10
CA ASN A 608 35.33 12.74 -18.79
C ASN A 608 35.07 11.34 -18.25
N ALA A 609 34.86 10.36 -19.12
CA ALA A 609 34.60 8.98 -18.74
C ALA A 609 35.73 8.35 -17.89
N GLU A 610 36.98 8.78 -18.09
CA GLU A 610 38.15 8.28 -17.34
C GLU A 610 38.38 9.03 -16.02
N ASN A 611 37.98 10.29 -15.94
CA ASN A 611 38.09 11.12 -14.74
C ASN A 611 36.94 12.14 -14.70
N PRO A 612 35.79 11.73 -14.20
CA PRO A 612 34.57 12.55 -14.25
C PRO A 612 34.67 13.83 -13.41
N PHE A 613 35.54 13.84 -12.40
CA PHE A 613 35.73 14.99 -11.51
C PHE A 613 36.91 15.84 -11.90
N LYS A 614 36.69 17.17 -11.92
CA LYS A 614 37.72 18.16 -12.15
C LYS A 614 37.71 19.20 -11.04
N THR A 615 38.87 19.49 -10.50
CA THR A 615 39.04 20.60 -9.57
C THR A 615 39.33 21.87 -10.35
N VAL A 616 38.41 22.83 -10.28
CA VAL A 616 38.53 24.12 -10.93
C VAL A 616 38.96 25.15 -9.91
N ARG A 617 39.99 25.94 -10.27
CA ARG A 617 40.48 27.04 -9.46
C ARG A 617 39.90 28.35 -9.93
N ILE A 618 39.19 29.05 -9.04
CA ILE A 618 38.63 30.39 -9.27
C ILE A 618 39.32 31.39 -8.39
N ARG A 619 39.57 32.60 -8.89
CA ARG A 619 40.16 33.73 -8.15
C ARG A 619 39.09 34.80 -8.00
N PRO A 620 38.30 34.81 -6.90
CA PRO A 620 37.16 35.71 -6.76
C PRO A 620 37.54 37.16 -6.44
N GLN A 621 38.80 37.44 -6.12
CA GLN A 621 39.32 38.77 -5.73
C GLN A 621 38.51 39.44 -4.59
N LEU A 622 38.09 38.65 -3.62
CA LEU A 622 37.35 39.15 -2.45
C LEU A 622 38.32 39.61 -1.36
N TYR A 623 38.16 40.83 -0.93
CA TYR A 623 39.00 41.47 0.11
C TYR A 623 38.14 42.17 1.14
N GLY A 624 38.51 42.02 2.42
CA GLY A 624 37.93 42.77 3.51
C GLY A 624 36.58 42.28 4.03
N GLU A 625 36.13 41.11 3.58
CA GLU A 625 34.93 40.47 4.06
C GLU A 625 35.21 39.59 5.29
N ASN A 626 34.24 39.45 6.20
CA ASN A 626 34.38 38.58 7.39
C ASN A 626 34.20 37.10 7.04
N GLY A 627 33.59 36.80 5.94
CA GLY A 627 33.35 35.45 5.43
C GLY A 627 32.72 35.52 4.04
N THR A 628 32.28 34.40 3.51
CA THR A 628 31.58 34.33 2.22
C THR A 628 30.63 33.12 2.15
N LYS A 629 29.67 33.20 1.28
CA LYS A 629 28.89 32.05 0.78
C LYS A 629 29.17 31.84 -0.71
N VAL A 630 28.89 30.66 -1.19
CA VAL A 630 29.03 30.34 -2.60
C VAL A 630 27.67 29.91 -3.12
N LYS A 631 27.28 30.46 -4.25
CA LYS A 631 26.14 30.01 -5.04
C LYS A 631 26.61 29.44 -6.35
N LEU A 632 26.20 28.21 -6.66
CA LEU A 632 26.46 27.54 -7.93
C LEU A 632 25.16 27.39 -8.71
N VAL A 633 25.22 27.58 -10.00
CA VAL A 633 24.15 27.27 -10.96
C VAL A 633 24.74 26.49 -12.09
N ALA A 634 24.19 25.34 -12.41
CA ALA A 634 24.64 24.47 -13.48
C ALA A 634 23.45 23.71 -14.11
N GLN A 635 23.66 23.08 -15.25
CA GLN A 635 22.71 22.18 -15.87
C GLN A 635 23.07 20.74 -15.57
N ALA A 636 22.07 19.85 -15.52
CA ALA A 636 22.30 18.42 -15.41
C ALA A 636 22.97 17.87 -16.69
N PRO A 637 23.79 16.80 -16.58
CA PRO A 637 24.20 16.15 -15.34
C PRO A 637 25.26 16.97 -14.58
N PHE A 638 25.12 17.02 -13.26
CA PHE A 638 26.02 17.74 -12.37
C PHE A 638 26.28 16.94 -11.10
N GLU A 639 27.54 16.94 -10.64
CA GLU A 639 27.94 16.34 -9.37
C GLU A 639 29.03 17.18 -8.71
N ILE A 640 28.98 17.37 -7.40
CA ILE A 640 29.97 18.12 -6.65
C ILE A 640 30.30 17.42 -5.33
N THR A 641 31.57 17.44 -4.97
CA THR A 641 32.07 16.83 -3.72
C THR A 641 32.52 17.84 -2.70
N ASP A 642 33.32 18.84 -3.10
CA ASP A 642 33.89 19.80 -2.17
C ASP A 642 34.09 21.19 -2.74
N ILE A 643 34.09 22.17 -1.84
CA ILE A 643 34.49 23.57 -2.10
C ILE A 643 35.58 23.93 -1.11
N THR A 644 36.79 24.21 -1.61
CA THR A 644 37.93 24.55 -0.79
C THR A 644 38.33 26.02 -0.98
N PHE A 645 38.44 26.78 0.09
CA PHE A 645 38.84 28.15 0.12
C PHE A 645 40.32 28.27 0.53
N LEU A 646 41.04 29.05 -0.25
CA LEU A 646 42.39 29.49 0.11
C LEU A 646 42.32 30.97 0.47
N TYR A 647 42.58 31.31 1.71
CA TYR A 647 42.37 32.68 2.22
C TYR A 647 43.49 33.12 3.16
N ARG A 648 43.53 34.40 3.41
CA ARG A 648 44.39 35.04 4.40
C ARG A 648 43.55 35.93 5.34
N GLU A 649 43.81 35.86 6.61
CA GLU A 649 43.27 36.84 7.56
C GLU A 649 43.99 38.19 7.45
N LEU A 650 43.19 39.23 7.44
CA LEU A 650 43.69 40.58 7.42
C LEU A 650 43.63 41.16 8.83
N SER A 651 44.76 41.68 9.32
CA SER A 651 44.78 42.45 10.55
C SER A 651 44.89 43.92 10.21
N ALA A 652 44.14 44.77 10.91
CA ALA A 652 44.35 46.20 10.80
C ALA A 652 45.81 46.54 11.15
N VAL A 653 46.45 47.33 10.32
CA VAL A 653 47.75 47.91 10.64
C VAL A 653 47.42 49.16 11.43
N ASN A 654 47.79 49.18 12.73
CA ASN A 654 47.72 50.39 13.59
C ASN A 654 48.72 51.38 13.12
#